data_fa67dc45e6b86aee336c3137a88ce6dc
#
_entry.id   fa67dc45e6b86aee336c3137a88ce6dc
#
_cell.length_a   1.000
_cell.length_b   1.000
_cell.length_c   1.000
_cell.angle_alpha   90.00
_cell.angle_beta   90.00
_cell.angle_gamma   90.00
#
_symmetry.space_group_name_H-M   'P 1'
#
loop_
_entity.id
_entity.type
_entity.pdbx_description
1 polymer ?
#
loop_
_entity_poly.entity_id
_entity_poly.type
_entity_poly.pdbx_seq_one_letter_code
_entity_poly.pdbx_strand_id
1 'polypeptide(L)'
;MRKFTIASILILFVLSVSCTRNNEINWELAENPILTKWASDVDPLKPWLQYPRPDMVRNAWINLNGLWDYAITPRDTEPEKWDGTILVPYPVESAISGVKKRVSENENLWYRRTFKVPNVWSKKHILLNFEACDWETIVWIDGKEIGKHLGGYDPFTFDITQSLGDQKIHELLVCVWDPTDKGPQPRGKQVSSPGSIWYTPTTGIWQTVWIEPVNESYISSFRTVTNADKGIITFKTDVKNAGTNSLAITVTKEGKNVAATTGDNGQEITVQIEDPVLWSPENPFLYDIIIELKEGNKTIDKVTSYTGIRKIALGKTADGFTRMLLNNEFVYQNGPLDQGFWPDGIYTPPAEKAMVYDLEMTKKMGFNMLRKHVKVENRIFYYWCDKLGILVWQDMPSGDKYINGNEPDIEKSKEATEQYEFEFKRMIETKYNHPSIIMWVPFNEGWGQFETGRITQLIADYDPTRLVNSASGWTDRGTGSVNDIHHYPEPVVPAAEEKRAIVLGEFGGLGLPVQGHTWEQKNWGYRNMEDTLQLLSRYELYYDQVHKFVKENGLSATIYTQTTDVETETNGLMTYDRKINKMGIENVFNANHNIIPPSLVSPVRMFTDKYVAELMNYRPGGKTFYTTDGSEPNENSARYTEPFKLSETCTIKTFTKWEDAQSRVISYLVEKKDMNGADKAF
;
A
#
# COMPACT_ATOMS: atom_id res chain seq x y z
N MET A 1 -4.65 84.95 52.79
CA MET A 1 -4.25 84.65 51.45
C MET A 1 -3.11 83.62 51.50
N ARG A 2 -3.44 82.31 51.37
CA ARG A 2 -2.46 81.21 51.39
C ARG A 2 -2.37 80.64 49.98
N LYS A 3 -1.17 80.66 49.41
CA LYS A 3 -0.82 80.09 48.12
C LYS A 3 -0.58 78.62 48.30
N PHE A 4 -1.33 77.78 47.56
CA PHE A 4 -1.08 76.35 47.42
C PHE A 4 -0.20 76.15 46.21
N THR A 5 0.93 75.49 46.42
CA THR A 5 1.88 75.07 45.37
C THR A 5 1.52 73.61 45.08
N ILE A 6 1.13 73.28 43.83
CA ILE A 6 0.90 71.91 43.33
C ILE A 6 2.21 71.43 42.79
N ALA A 7 2.74 70.33 43.42
CA ALA A 7 3.89 69.57 42.87
C ALA A 7 3.37 68.45 41.98
N SER A 8 3.72 68.60 40.70
CA SER A 8 3.39 67.49 39.73
C SER A 8 4.44 66.40 39.85
N ILE A 9 4.00 65.18 40.24
CA ILE A 9 4.80 63.96 40.23
C ILE A 9 4.68 63.35 38.83
N LEU A 10 5.77 63.33 38.09
CA LEU A 10 5.89 62.64 36.79
C LEU A 10 6.21 61.18 37.07
N ILE A 11 5.22 60.32 36.89
CA ILE A 11 5.41 58.85 36.94
C ILE A 11 5.91 58.39 35.56
N LEU A 12 7.19 58.01 35.49
CA LEU A 12 7.77 57.32 34.33
C LEU A 12 7.26 55.86 34.31
N PHE A 13 6.36 55.56 33.38
CA PHE A 13 6.02 54.17 33.03
C PHE A 13 7.14 53.61 32.16
N VAL A 14 8.01 52.78 32.72
CA VAL A 14 8.93 51.95 31.94
C VAL A 14 8.11 50.79 31.37
N LEU A 15 7.73 50.92 30.12
CA LEU A 15 7.19 49.78 29.34
C LEU A 15 8.35 48.80 29.08
N SER A 16 8.43 47.77 29.91
CA SER A 16 9.22 46.58 29.59
C SER A 16 8.55 45.86 28.41
N VAL A 17 9.06 46.15 27.21
CA VAL A 17 8.74 45.32 26.05
C VAL A 17 9.39 43.95 26.29
N SER A 18 8.60 43.02 26.79
CA SER A 18 8.95 41.60 26.77
C SER A 18 8.96 41.17 25.30
N CYS A 19 10.14 41.11 24.68
CA CYS A 19 10.34 40.40 23.44
C CYS A 19 10.08 38.91 23.73
N THR A 20 8.84 38.47 23.59
CA THR A 20 8.56 37.10 23.27
C THR A 20 9.19 36.85 21.88
N ARG A 21 10.34 36.17 21.85
CA ARG A 21 10.81 35.55 20.62
C ARG A 21 9.67 34.60 20.19
N ASN A 22 8.85 35.04 19.25
CA ASN A 22 8.13 34.12 18.39
C ASN A 22 9.25 33.29 17.75
N ASN A 23 9.36 32.00 18.12
CA ASN A 23 10.09 31.05 17.32
C ASN A 23 9.33 30.98 16.01
N GLU A 24 9.70 31.79 15.04
CA GLU A 24 9.21 31.62 13.67
C GLU A 24 9.62 30.22 13.26
N ILE A 25 8.61 29.41 12.91
CA ILE A 25 8.82 28.06 12.36
C ILE A 25 9.48 28.29 11.02
N ASN A 26 10.76 27.96 10.91
CA ASN A 26 11.54 28.13 9.68
C ASN A 26 11.35 26.88 8.77
N TRP A 27 10.10 26.66 8.36
CA TRP A 27 9.73 25.60 7.42
C TRP A 27 8.59 26.10 6.54
N GLU A 28 8.74 25.85 5.25
CA GLU A 28 7.72 26.11 4.24
C GLU A 28 7.61 24.91 3.30
N LEU A 29 6.39 24.64 2.83
CA LEU A 29 6.13 23.64 1.81
C LEU A 29 6.84 24.07 0.52
N ALA A 30 7.70 23.22 -0.03
CA ALA A 30 8.41 23.53 -1.27
C ALA A 30 7.46 23.55 -2.47
N GLU A 31 7.77 24.37 -3.48
CA GLU A 31 7.03 24.44 -4.73
C GLU A 31 6.90 23.06 -5.39
N ASN A 32 5.70 22.72 -5.85
CA ASN A 32 5.42 21.44 -6.47
C ASN A 32 4.36 21.60 -7.58
N PRO A 33 4.42 20.80 -8.68
CA PRO A 33 3.47 20.93 -9.79
C PRO A 33 2.02 20.75 -9.35
N ILE A 34 1.77 19.74 -8.52
CA ILE A 34 0.45 19.46 -7.91
C ILE A 34 0.65 19.00 -6.47
N LEU A 35 -0.37 19.22 -5.66
CA LEU A 35 -0.41 18.82 -4.25
C LEU A 35 -1.76 18.19 -3.93
N THR A 36 -1.75 17.22 -3.03
CA THR A 36 -2.99 16.72 -2.45
C THR A 36 -3.63 17.77 -1.55
N LYS A 37 -4.90 17.59 -1.24
CA LYS A 37 -5.60 18.47 -0.28
C LYS A 37 -5.05 18.39 1.15
N TRP A 38 -4.30 17.35 1.47
CA TRP A 38 -3.75 17.13 2.82
C TRP A 38 -2.38 17.77 3.03
N ALA A 39 -1.68 18.18 1.97
CA ALA A 39 -0.36 18.81 2.09
C ALA A 39 -0.41 20.09 2.96
N SER A 40 -1.48 20.89 2.80
CA SER A 40 -1.69 22.11 3.60
C SER A 40 -2.08 21.85 5.06
N ASP A 41 -2.48 20.64 5.40
CA ASP A 41 -2.89 20.26 6.76
C ASP A 41 -1.72 19.71 7.60
N VAL A 42 -0.53 19.58 7.01
CA VAL A 42 0.65 19.06 7.71
C VAL A 42 1.12 20.06 8.75
N ASP A 43 1.06 19.67 10.04
CA ASP A 43 1.63 20.45 11.13
C ASP A 43 3.11 20.06 11.31
N PRO A 44 4.07 20.96 11.01
CA PRO A 44 5.48 20.64 11.11
C PRO A 44 5.96 20.38 12.54
N LEU A 45 5.18 20.77 13.55
CA LEU A 45 5.49 20.45 14.95
C LEU A 45 4.98 19.07 15.38
N LYS A 46 4.03 18.51 14.63
CA LYS A 46 3.32 17.28 15.05
C LYS A 46 2.99 16.37 13.86
N PRO A 47 3.92 16.06 12.96
CA PRO A 47 3.65 15.14 11.85
C PRO A 47 3.56 13.72 12.36
N TRP A 48 2.62 12.95 11.83
CA TRP A 48 2.47 11.51 12.15
C TRP A 48 2.47 11.22 13.65
N LEU A 49 1.38 11.60 14.34
CA LEU A 49 1.24 11.45 15.79
C LEU A 49 0.87 10.04 16.26
N GLN A 50 0.52 9.16 15.33
CA GLN A 50 0.09 7.81 15.62
C GLN A 50 1.28 6.97 16.11
N TYR A 51 1.01 6.06 17.07
CA TYR A 51 2.02 5.09 17.48
C TYR A 51 2.35 4.17 16.28
N PRO A 52 3.62 4.00 15.89
CA PRO A 52 3.97 3.38 14.61
C PRO A 52 3.67 1.88 14.50
N ARG A 53 3.57 1.17 15.64
CA ARG A 53 3.36 -0.29 15.69
C ARG A 53 1.98 -0.66 16.25
N PRO A 54 0.88 -0.51 15.49
CA PRO A 54 -0.47 -0.84 15.98
C PRO A 54 -0.65 -2.33 16.30
N ASP A 55 0.18 -3.19 15.72
CA ASP A 55 0.26 -4.63 15.95
C ASP A 55 1.06 -5.00 17.22
N MET A 56 1.71 -4.04 17.92
CA MET A 56 2.44 -4.24 19.17
C MET A 56 2.57 -2.93 19.95
N VAL A 57 1.49 -2.48 20.57
CA VAL A 57 1.38 -1.14 21.19
C VAL A 57 1.97 -1.12 22.59
N ARG A 58 2.78 -0.07 22.86
CA ARG A 58 3.21 0.37 24.18
C ARG A 58 2.69 1.77 24.50
N ASN A 59 2.28 2.00 25.74
CA ASN A 59 1.66 3.28 26.12
C ASN A 59 2.67 4.43 26.27
N ALA A 60 3.93 4.11 26.62
CA ALA A 60 4.96 5.10 26.86
C ALA A 60 5.89 5.19 25.64
N TRP A 61 5.91 6.34 24.99
CA TRP A 61 6.80 6.62 23.87
C TRP A 61 6.88 8.13 23.60
N ILE A 62 7.87 8.56 22.84
CA ILE A 62 8.02 9.94 22.38
C ILE A 62 8.29 9.91 20.88
N ASN A 63 7.44 10.61 20.14
CA ASN A 63 7.62 10.85 18.72
C ASN A 63 8.79 11.82 18.50
N LEU A 64 9.75 11.44 17.67
CA LEU A 64 10.88 12.26 17.27
C LEU A 64 10.70 12.85 15.86
N ASN A 65 9.56 12.66 15.20
CA ASN A 65 9.25 13.35 13.96
C ASN A 65 9.17 14.88 14.18
N GLY A 66 9.19 15.63 13.10
CA GLY A 66 9.12 17.09 13.12
C GLY A 66 10.36 17.71 12.49
N LEU A 67 10.70 18.92 12.87
CA LEU A 67 11.80 19.68 12.28
C LEU A 67 13.16 19.21 12.81
N TRP A 68 14.06 18.87 11.88
CA TRP A 68 15.45 18.50 12.13
C TRP A 68 16.37 19.42 11.33
N ASP A 69 17.58 19.67 11.79
CA ASP A 69 18.61 20.25 10.92
C ASP A 69 19.08 19.21 9.90
N TYR A 70 19.39 19.64 8.67
CA TYR A 70 19.96 18.76 7.64
C TYR A 70 21.17 19.39 6.95
N ALA A 71 22.03 18.54 6.41
CA ALA A 71 23.10 18.93 5.49
C ALA A 71 23.31 17.85 4.42
N ILE A 72 23.66 18.26 3.20
CA ILE A 72 24.11 17.37 2.14
C ILE A 72 25.60 17.63 1.92
N THR A 73 26.41 16.58 2.07
CA THR A 73 27.87 16.69 1.97
C THR A 73 28.42 15.68 0.98
N PRO A 74 29.61 15.88 0.40
CA PRO A 74 30.30 14.80 -0.29
C PRO A 74 30.42 13.56 0.60
N ARG A 75 30.39 12.37 0.00
CA ARG A 75 30.53 11.11 0.73
C ARG A 75 31.79 11.14 1.61
N ASP A 76 31.71 10.53 2.78
CA ASP A 76 32.78 10.45 3.78
C ASP A 76 33.21 11.81 4.36
N THR A 77 32.36 12.86 4.23
CA THR A 77 32.60 14.19 4.80
C THR A 77 31.51 14.55 5.81
N GLU A 78 31.91 14.92 7.02
CA GLU A 78 31.00 15.47 8.02
C GLU A 78 30.63 16.93 7.70
N PRO A 79 29.41 17.39 8.06
CA PRO A 79 29.01 18.76 7.81
C PRO A 79 29.75 19.76 8.72
N GLU A 80 30.41 20.75 8.12
CA GLU A 80 30.94 21.91 8.87
C GLU A 80 29.82 22.87 9.28
N LYS A 81 28.72 22.91 8.56
CA LYS A 81 27.52 23.73 8.80
C LYS A 81 26.27 22.98 8.34
N TRP A 82 25.13 23.34 8.89
CA TRP A 82 23.83 22.84 8.48
C TRP A 82 23.28 23.68 7.32
N ASP A 83 22.68 23.02 6.33
CA ASP A 83 22.11 23.68 5.15
C ASP A 83 20.74 24.30 5.42
N GLY A 84 20.03 23.80 6.43
CA GLY A 84 18.70 24.28 6.80
C GLY A 84 17.93 23.30 7.66
N THR A 85 16.62 23.36 7.56
CA THR A 85 15.68 22.53 8.31
C THR A 85 14.92 21.61 7.36
N ILE A 86 14.74 20.36 7.75
CA ILE A 86 13.96 19.33 7.04
C ILE A 86 12.84 18.79 7.94
N LEU A 87 11.68 18.55 7.36
CA LEU A 87 10.56 17.94 8.09
C LEU A 87 10.59 16.41 7.99
N VAL A 88 10.96 15.73 9.08
CA VAL A 88 10.90 14.27 9.22
C VAL A 88 9.47 13.87 9.60
N PRO A 89 8.86 12.80 9.01
CA PRO A 89 9.49 11.73 8.24
C PRO A 89 9.24 11.85 6.71
N TYR A 90 9.51 12.98 6.12
CA TYR A 90 9.33 13.11 4.67
C TYR A 90 10.69 13.10 3.98
N PRO A 91 10.87 12.29 2.90
CA PRO A 91 12.15 12.18 2.21
C PRO A 91 12.58 13.53 1.65
N VAL A 92 13.90 13.74 1.56
CA VAL A 92 14.51 15.01 1.18
C VAL A 92 14.05 15.53 -0.19
N GLU A 93 13.66 14.62 -1.09
CA GLU A 93 13.13 14.94 -2.43
C GLU A 93 11.69 15.46 -2.41
N SER A 94 10.96 15.23 -1.33
CA SER A 94 9.54 15.58 -1.23
C SER A 94 9.31 17.08 -1.00
N ALA A 95 8.17 17.58 -1.46
CA ALA A 95 7.76 18.96 -1.20
C ALA A 95 7.50 19.22 0.29
N ILE A 96 6.88 18.25 0.98
CA ILE A 96 6.57 18.37 2.41
C ILE A 96 7.83 18.40 3.28
N SER A 97 8.94 17.81 2.84
CA SER A 97 10.20 17.94 3.57
C SER A 97 10.63 19.41 3.76
N GLY A 98 10.18 20.32 2.89
CA GLY A 98 10.62 21.71 2.79
C GLY A 98 11.95 21.89 2.05
N VAL A 99 12.58 20.80 1.61
CA VAL A 99 13.92 20.79 0.98
C VAL A 99 13.82 20.56 -0.53
N LYS A 100 13.16 19.48 -0.95
CA LYS A 100 12.97 19.09 -2.35
C LYS A 100 14.26 19.07 -3.18
N LYS A 101 15.31 18.44 -2.62
CA LYS A 101 16.61 18.24 -3.29
C LYS A 101 16.83 16.75 -3.52
N ARG A 102 17.55 16.42 -4.59
CA ARG A 102 18.06 15.07 -4.83
C ARG A 102 19.43 14.92 -4.20
N VAL A 103 19.69 13.73 -3.67
CA VAL A 103 20.99 13.31 -3.14
C VAL A 103 21.53 12.26 -4.08
N SER A 104 22.79 12.38 -4.47
CA SER A 104 23.45 11.43 -5.38
C SER A 104 24.19 10.34 -4.60
N GLU A 105 24.59 9.27 -5.31
CA GLU A 105 25.42 8.19 -4.77
C GLU A 105 26.81 8.66 -4.24
N ASN A 106 27.22 9.88 -4.58
CA ASN A 106 28.48 10.49 -4.13
C ASN A 106 28.31 11.44 -2.95
N GLU A 107 27.12 11.48 -2.35
CA GLU A 107 26.78 12.39 -1.27
C GLU A 107 26.19 11.62 -0.08
N ASN A 108 26.30 12.24 1.11
CA ASN A 108 25.62 11.83 2.33
C ASN A 108 24.57 12.86 2.72
N LEU A 109 23.44 12.38 3.21
CA LEU A 109 22.41 13.20 3.85
C LEU A 109 22.53 13.07 5.36
N TRP A 110 22.77 14.19 6.01
CA TRP A 110 22.91 14.29 7.45
C TRP A 110 21.68 14.89 8.07
N TYR A 111 21.30 14.37 9.25
CA TYR A 111 20.23 14.87 10.10
C TYR A 111 20.71 15.08 11.51
N ARG A 112 20.24 16.17 12.16
CA ARG A 112 20.49 16.45 13.57
C ARG A 112 19.22 16.86 14.29
N ARG A 113 19.01 16.30 15.46
CA ARG A 113 17.92 16.68 16.36
C ARG A 113 18.34 16.57 17.81
N THR A 114 17.80 17.46 18.66
CA THR A 114 17.89 17.29 20.11
C THR A 114 16.61 16.70 20.68
N PHE A 115 16.75 15.89 21.73
CA PHE A 115 15.62 15.27 22.42
C PHE A 115 15.86 15.20 23.93
N LYS A 116 14.80 14.92 24.70
CA LYS A 116 14.85 14.72 26.14
C LYS A 116 14.26 13.38 26.52
N VAL A 117 14.91 12.69 27.45
CA VAL A 117 14.38 11.49 28.08
C VAL A 117 13.69 11.90 29.39
N PRO A 118 12.41 11.56 29.61
CA PRO A 118 11.71 11.89 30.86
C PRO A 118 12.38 11.26 32.08
N ASN A 119 12.48 12.00 33.18
CA ASN A 119 13.09 11.51 34.43
C ASN A 119 12.42 10.23 34.96
N VAL A 120 11.12 10.02 34.66
CA VAL A 120 10.41 8.82 35.09
C VAL A 120 10.94 7.55 34.37
N TRP A 121 11.72 7.68 33.32
CA TRP A 121 12.36 6.59 32.57
C TRP A 121 13.80 6.31 33.02
N SER A 122 14.33 7.00 34.04
CA SER A 122 15.73 6.90 34.47
C SER A 122 16.21 5.49 34.85
N LYS A 123 15.29 4.54 35.14
CA LYS A 123 15.59 3.15 35.46
C LYS A 123 15.16 2.18 34.36
N LYS A 124 14.97 2.68 33.15
CA LYS A 124 14.53 1.91 31.99
C LYS A 124 15.63 1.87 30.94
N HIS A 125 15.59 0.85 30.10
CA HIS A 125 16.25 0.90 28.82
C HIS A 125 15.49 1.82 27.88
N ILE A 126 16.21 2.58 27.10
CA ILE A 126 15.64 3.50 26.10
C ILE A 126 15.94 2.96 24.72
N LEU A 127 14.90 2.57 24.01
CA LEU A 127 14.99 2.09 22.64
C LEU A 127 14.76 3.25 21.68
N LEU A 128 15.72 3.49 20.79
CA LEU A 128 15.57 4.39 19.65
C LEU A 128 15.17 3.55 18.44
N ASN A 129 14.04 3.88 17.84
CA ASN A 129 13.44 3.12 16.75
C ASN A 129 13.33 4.00 15.50
N PHE A 130 13.64 3.41 14.34
CA PHE A 130 13.36 3.92 13.01
C PHE A 130 12.45 2.91 12.32
N GLU A 131 11.35 3.37 11.73
CA GLU A 131 10.46 2.46 11.00
C GLU A 131 10.97 2.19 9.58
N ALA A 132 11.51 3.22 8.90
CA ALA A 132 12.28 3.06 7.68
C ALA A 132 13.19 4.27 7.41
N CYS A 133 14.38 3.99 6.88
CA CYS A 133 15.36 4.98 6.44
C CYS A 133 16.15 4.41 5.26
N ASP A 134 16.09 5.01 4.09
CA ASP A 134 16.71 4.51 2.85
C ASP A 134 18.05 5.20 2.61
N TRP A 135 19.13 4.49 2.54
CA TRP A 135 19.38 3.05 2.59
C TRP A 135 20.40 2.66 3.69
N GLU A 136 21.68 3.09 3.64
CA GLU A 136 22.70 2.89 4.66
C GLU A 136 22.58 4.00 5.71
N THR A 137 22.28 3.62 6.95
CA THR A 137 22.06 4.55 8.04
C THR A 137 23.07 4.34 9.15
N ILE A 138 23.80 5.40 9.58
CA ILE A 138 24.67 5.38 10.74
C ILE A 138 24.13 6.38 11.77
N VAL A 139 24.12 6.00 13.03
CA VAL A 139 23.48 6.77 14.11
C VAL A 139 24.45 7.05 15.25
N TRP A 140 24.45 8.29 15.75
CA TRP A 140 25.22 8.71 16.92
C TRP A 140 24.30 9.34 17.98
N ILE A 141 24.63 9.12 19.25
CA ILE A 141 24.05 9.84 20.39
C ILE A 141 25.17 10.55 21.13
N ASP A 142 25.04 11.89 21.30
CA ASP A 142 26.00 12.73 22.01
C ASP A 142 27.44 12.54 21.49
N GLY A 143 27.59 12.40 20.16
CA GLY A 143 28.86 12.20 19.45
C GLY A 143 29.41 10.76 19.52
N LYS A 144 28.71 9.82 20.17
CA LYS A 144 29.10 8.42 20.21
C LYS A 144 28.29 7.62 19.18
N GLU A 145 28.96 6.93 18.27
CA GLU A 145 28.31 6.00 17.34
C GLU A 145 27.65 4.85 18.10
N ILE A 146 26.37 4.60 17.80
CA ILE A 146 25.58 3.54 18.42
C ILE A 146 25.31 2.36 17.48
N GLY A 147 25.43 2.56 16.18
CA GLY A 147 25.32 1.48 15.22
C GLY A 147 24.99 1.92 13.80
N LYS A 148 24.92 0.93 12.94
CA LYS A 148 24.66 1.03 11.52
C LYS A 148 23.53 0.09 11.12
N HIS A 149 22.73 0.48 10.13
CA HIS A 149 21.70 -0.33 9.47
C HIS A 149 21.87 -0.29 7.96
N LEU A 150 21.54 -1.40 7.30
CA LEU A 150 21.43 -1.55 5.85
C LEU A 150 20.03 -2.07 5.51
N GLY A 151 19.28 -1.33 4.73
CA GLY A 151 17.91 -1.64 4.32
C GLY A 151 17.04 -0.40 4.24
N GLY A 152 16.29 -0.25 3.13
CA GLY A 152 15.46 0.95 2.90
C GLY A 152 14.03 0.83 3.43
N TYR A 153 13.56 -0.37 3.76
CA TYR A 153 12.15 -0.66 4.00
C TYR A 153 11.84 -1.36 5.31
N ASP A 154 12.84 -1.83 6.04
CA ASP A 154 12.65 -2.56 7.28
C ASP A 154 12.95 -1.71 8.51
N PRO A 155 12.23 -1.89 9.62
CA PRO A 155 12.48 -1.16 10.85
C PRO A 155 13.72 -1.69 11.58
N PHE A 156 14.41 -0.78 12.27
CA PHE A 156 15.55 -1.10 13.13
C PHE A 156 15.49 -0.34 14.45
N THR A 157 16.17 -0.90 15.46
CA THR A 157 16.12 -0.41 16.83
C THR A 157 17.51 -0.48 17.49
N PHE A 158 17.90 0.59 18.18
CA PHE A 158 19.09 0.65 19.00
C PHE A 158 18.72 0.85 20.47
N ASP A 159 19.32 0.10 21.37
CA ASP A 159 19.30 0.42 22.80
C ASP A 159 20.35 1.51 23.08
N ILE A 160 19.88 2.74 23.32
CA ILE A 160 20.73 3.90 23.51
C ILE A 160 21.07 4.15 24.99
N THR A 161 20.59 3.34 25.92
CA THR A 161 20.70 3.54 27.37
C THR A 161 22.11 3.85 27.82
N GLN A 162 23.09 3.08 27.35
CA GLN A 162 24.50 3.23 27.72
C GLN A 162 25.19 4.45 27.05
N SER A 163 24.55 5.04 26.06
CA SER A 163 25.05 6.22 25.34
C SER A 163 24.47 7.53 25.88
N LEU A 164 23.41 7.45 26.68
CA LEU A 164 22.83 8.59 27.38
C LEU A 164 23.71 8.95 28.59
N GLY A 165 24.28 10.17 28.58
CA GLY A 165 25.00 10.71 29.71
C GLY A 165 24.07 11.37 30.75
N ASP A 166 24.63 12.10 31.70
CA ASP A 166 23.88 12.81 32.75
C ASP A 166 23.21 14.10 32.29
N GLN A 167 23.38 14.47 31.03
CA GLN A 167 22.78 15.68 30.46
C GLN A 167 21.25 15.52 30.29
N LYS A 168 20.56 16.67 30.37
CA LYS A 168 19.10 16.71 30.24
C LYS A 168 18.62 16.71 28.80
N ILE A 169 19.50 17.08 27.87
CA ILE A 169 19.20 17.20 26.44
C ILE A 169 20.28 16.41 25.72
N HIS A 170 19.86 15.49 24.88
CA HIS A 170 20.72 14.64 24.07
C HIS A 170 20.66 15.04 22.62
N GLU A 171 21.76 14.89 21.91
CA GLU A 171 21.84 15.09 20.46
C GLU A 171 21.76 13.73 19.77
N LEU A 172 20.86 13.64 18.79
CA LEU A 172 20.77 12.54 17.82
C LEU A 172 21.30 13.03 16.49
N LEU A 173 22.34 12.38 15.98
CA LEU A 173 22.91 12.61 14.67
C LEU A 173 22.70 11.34 13.82
N VAL A 174 22.30 11.53 12.57
CA VAL A 174 22.06 10.44 11.61
C VAL A 174 22.73 10.78 10.29
N CYS A 175 23.50 9.87 9.73
CA CYS A 175 24.06 9.97 8.40
C CYS A 175 23.46 8.89 7.52
N VAL A 176 23.00 9.27 6.34
CA VAL A 176 22.39 8.35 5.38
C VAL A 176 23.11 8.45 4.04
N TRP A 177 23.41 7.29 3.49
CA TRP A 177 23.87 7.14 2.11
C TRP A 177 22.92 6.22 1.35
N ASP A 178 22.49 6.67 0.17
CA ASP A 178 21.61 5.91 -0.72
C ASP A 178 22.19 5.90 -2.15
N PRO A 179 22.53 4.73 -2.70
CA PRO A 179 22.99 4.62 -4.09
C PRO A 179 21.82 4.67 -5.09
N THR A 180 20.58 4.74 -4.64
CA THR A 180 19.36 4.73 -5.45
C THR A 180 19.35 3.57 -6.45
N ASP A 181 19.62 3.82 -7.75
CA ASP A 181 19.67 2.82 -8.82
C ASP A 181 21.09 2.43 -9.27
N LYS A 182 22.12 2.81 -8.49
CA LYS A 182 23.53 2.51 -8.79
C LYS A 182 24.07 1.28 -8.07
N GLY A 183 23.26 0.69 -7.20
CA GLY A 183 23.62 -0.50 -6.43
C GLY A 183 22.65 -1.68 -6.69
N PRO A 184 22.99 -2.87 -6.18
CA PRO A 184 22.17 -4.08 -6.33
C PRO A 184 21.12 -4.25 -5.23
N GLN A 185 20.98 -3.29 -4.30
CA GLN A 185 20.06 -3.34 -3.18
C GLN A 185 18.60 -3.27 -3.65
N PRO A 186 17.65 -3.79 -2.84
CA PRO A 186 16.22 -3.57 -3.05
C PRO A 186 15.88 -2.07 -3.05
N ARG A 187 15.21 -1.59 -4.10
CA ARG A 187 14.88 -0.16 -4.29
C ARG A 187 13.48 0.11 -4.82
N GLY A 188 12.77 -0.93 -5.29
CA GLY A 188 11.48 -0.73 -5.94
C GLY A 188 11.62 0.08 -7.24
N LYS A 189 10.67 0.99 -7.49
CA LYS A 189 10.65 1.83 -8.71
C LYS A 189 11.45 3.12 -8.61
N GLN A 190 12.32 3.24 -7.62
CA GLN A 190 13.15 4.42 -7.41
C GLN A 190 14.31 4.49 -8.39
N VAL A 191 14.49 5.63 -9.06
CA VAL A 191 15.61 5.88 -9.98
C VAL A 191 16.12 7.32 -9.88
N SER A 192 17.42 7.50 -10.18
CA SER A 192 18.05 8.82 -10.20
C SER A 192 17.57 9.70 -11.36
N SER A 193 16.97 9.12 -12.42
CA SER A 193 16.41 9.83 -13.59
C SER A 193 14.98 9.35 -13.86
N PRO A 194 13.96 9.86 -13.14
CA PRO A 194 12.57 9.42 -13.28
C PRO A 194 12.00 9.59 -14.68
N GLY A 195 11.10 8.69 -15.04
CA GLY A 195 10.34 8.71 -16.29
C GLY A 195 9.78 7.35 -16.64
N SER A 196 8.74 7.32 -17.47
CA SER A 196 8.02 6.09 -17.82
C SER A 196 7.44 5.45 -16.53
N ILE A 197 7.76 4.18 -16.27
CA ILE A 197 7.31 3.42 -15.09
C ILE A 197 8.22 3.56 -13.87
N TRP A 198 9.19 4.46 -13.90
CA TRP A 198 10.18 4.70 -12.84
C TRP A 198 10.03 6.10 -12.28
N TYR A 199 10.17 6.26 -10.96
CA TYR A 199 9.74 7.46 -10.26
C TYR A 199 10.83 8.08 -9.40
N THR A 200 10.53 9.27 -8.86
CA THR A 200 11.41 10.03 -7.98
C THR A 200 11.84 9.18 -6.79
N PRO A 201 13.16 9.17 -6.47
CA PRO A 201 13.70 8.38 -5.36
C PRO A 201 13.29 8.93 -4.00
N THR A 202 13.54 8.14 -2.98
CA THR A 202 13.32 8.44 -1.57
C THR A 202 14.63 8.21 -0.83
N THR A 203 15.30 9.27 -0.41
CA THR A 203 16.56 9.17 0.34
C THR A 203 16.35 9.60 1.79
N GLY A 204 16.89 8.84 2.73
CA GLY A 204 16.88 9.16 4.15
C GLY A 204 15.64 8.67 4.91
N ILE A 205 15.31 9.39 5.98
CA ILE A 205 14.22 9.03 6.88
C ILE A 205 12.87 9.32 6.21
N TRP A 206 12.09 8.27 5.94
CA TRP A 206 10.78 8.39 5.29
C TRP A 206 9.62 7.75 6.06
N GLN A 207 9.89 7.13 7.22
CA GLN A 207 8.89 6.68 8.19
C GLN A 207 9.28 7.13 9.60
N THR A 208 8.37 6.96 10.56
CA THR A 208 8.46 7.53 11.90
C THR A 208 9.73 7.13 12.67
N VAL A 209 10.30 8.11 13.38
CA VAL A 209 11.37 7.91 14.37
C VAL A 209 10.82 8.17 15.78
N TRP A 210 11.10 7.28 16.75
CA TRP A 210 10.60 7.44 18.12
C TRP A 210 11.51 6.78 19.14
N ILE A 211 11.35 7.18 20.39
CA ILE A 211 11.95 6.50 21.54
C ILE A 211 10.88 5.92 22.47
N GLU A 212 11.19 4.79 23.09
CA GLU A 212 10.32 4.16 24.08
C GLU A 212 11.10 3.54 25.24
N PRO A 213 10.58 3.56 26.48
CA PRO A 213 11.20 2.94 27.63
C PRO A 213 10.77 1.49 27.76
N VAL A 214 11.70 0.60 28.01
CA VAL A 214 11.44 -0.79 28.36
C VAL A 214 12.13 -1.19 29.67
N ASN A 215 11.69 -2.25 30.31
CA ASN A 215 12.40 -2.83 31.45
C ASN A 215 13.62 -3.63 31.01
N GLU A 216 14.46 -4.08 31.93
CA GLU A 216 15.54 -5.02 31.66
C GLU A 216 15.04 -6.27 30.92
N SER A 217 13.92 -6.84 31.39
CA SER A 217 13.21 -7.90 30.68
C SER A 217 11.97 -7.32 30.01
N TYR A 218 11.85 -7.52 28.70
CA TYR A 218 10.73 -7.01 27.91
C TYR A 218 10.41 -7.88 26.70
N ILE A 219 9.17 -7.81 26.23
CA ILE A 219 8.68 -8.46 25.01
C ILE A 219 9.25 -7.70 23.82
N SER A 220 10.16 -8.30 23.04
CA SER A 220 10.79 -7.66 21.89
C SER A 220 10.01 -7.84 20.59
N SER A 221 9.38 -9.00 20.42
CA SER A 221 8.50 -9.32 19.28
C SER A 221 7.58 -10.49 19.62
N PHE A 222 6.57 -10.71 18.79
CA PHE A 222 5.78 -11.94 18.82
C PHE A 222 5.16 -12.20 17.45
N ARG A 223 4.80 -13.46 17.21
CA ARG A 223 4.03 -13.89 16.02
C ARG A 223 2.79 -14.63 16.47
N THR A 224 1.70 -14.45 15.70
CA THR A 224 0.46 -15.22 15.84
C THR A 224 0.26 -16.12 14.63
N VAL A 225 0.03 -17.41 14.88
CA VAL A 225 -0.37 -18.38 13.84
C VAL A 225 -1.78 -18.83 14.15
N THR A 226 -2.70 -18.60 13.21
CA THR A 226 -4.11 -18.97 13.40
C THR A 226 -4.46 -20.25 12.66
N ASN A 227 -5.25 -21.11 13.29
CA ASN A 227 -5.87 -22.27 12.67
C ASN A 227 -7.38 -22.02 12.64
N ALA A 228 -7.88 -21.56 11.49
CA ALA A 228 -9.29 -21.22 11.31
C ALA A 228 -10.22 -22.44 11.45
N ASP A 229 -9.78 -23.61 11.01
CA ASP A 229 -10.59 -24.85 11.06
C ASP A 229 -10.80 -25.35 12.51
N LYS A 230 -9.89 -24.97 13.43
CA LYS A 230 -9.92 -25.40 14.84
C LYS A 230 -10.18 -24.26 15.82
N GLY A 231 -10.22 -23.02 15.38
CA GLY A 231 -10.32 -21.85 16.26
C GLY A 231 -9.13 -21.68 17.21
N ILE A 232 -7.92 -22.08 16.78
CA ILE A 232 -6.72 -21.99 17.62
C ILE A 232 -5.88 -20.79 17.21
N ILE A 233 -5.37 -20.05 18.19
CA ILE A 233 -4.33 -19.02 18.00
C ILE A 233 -3.09 -19.48 18.76
N THR A 234 -1.97 -19.62 18.06
CA THR A 234 -0.66 -19.97 18.62
C THR A 234 0.20 -18.72 18.66
N PHE A 235 0.78 -18.43 19.81
CA PHE A 235 1.69 -17.32 20.06
C PHE A 235 3.11 -17.83 20.21
N LYS A 236 4.04 -17.22 19.48
CA LYS A 236 5.48 -17.35 19.66
C LYS A 236 6.02 -15.98 20.02
N THR A 237 6.53 -15.83 21.23
CA THR A 237 6.94 -14.53 21.80
C THR A 237 8.42 -14.54 22.08
N ASP A 238 9.12 -13.51 21.62
CA ASP A 238 10.52 -13.27 21.93
C ASP A 238 10.62 -12.26 23.08
N VAL A 239 11.37 -12.63 24.12
CA VAL A 239 11.59 -11.80 25.30
C VAL A 239 13.07 -11.56 25.47
N LYS A 240 13.50 -10.31 25.58
CA LYS A 240 14.86 -9.95 25.93
C LYS A 240 15.08 -10.16 27.44
N ASN A 241 16.24 -10.71 27.81
CA ASN A 241 16.64 -10.95 29.20
C ASN A 241 15.55 -11.68 30.02
N ALA A 242 14.96 -12.72 29.44
CA ALA A 242 13.72 -13.33 29.92
C ALA A 242 13.81 -13.95 31.32
N GLY A 243 14.98 -14.49 31.74
CA GLY A 243 15.12 -15.19 33.01
C GLY A 243 14.10 -16.33 33.20
N THR A 244 13.46 -16.38 34.36
CA THR A 244 12.39 -17.34 34.69
C THR A 244 10.99 -16.75 34.56
N ASN A 245 10.85 -15.68 33.77
CA ASN A 245 9.58 -14.97 33.56
C ASN A 245 8.61 -15.83 32.76
N SER A 246 7.31 -15.71 33.07
CA SER A 246 6.23 -16.34 32.33
C SER A 246 5.45 -15.31 31.50
N LEU A 247 4.67 -15.80 30.55
CA LEU A 247 3.78 -15.00 29.73
C LEU A 247 2.33 -15.27 30.10
N ALA A 248 1.54 -14.23 30.23
CA ALA A 248 0.07 -14.30 30.33
C ALA A 248 -0.55 -13.65 29.06
N ILE A 249 -1.39 -14.41 28.37
CA ILE A 249 -2.03 -13.99 27.15
C ILE A 249 -3.53 -13.95 27.36
N THR A 250 -4.15 -12.84 27.00
CA THR A 250 -5.60 -12.65 27.04
C THR A 250 -6.09 -12.24 25.66
N VAL A 251 -7.11 -12.92 25.17
CA VAL A 251 -7.79 -12.61 23.90
C VAL A 251 -9.20 -12.12 24.22
N THR A 252 -9.57 -10.98 23.64
CA THR A 252 -10.90 -10.39 23.84
C THR A 252 -11.65 -10.23 22.52
N LYS A 253 -12.96 -10.34 22.61
CA LYS A 253 -13.93 -10.07 21.53
C LYS A 253 -14.83 -8.95 22.01
N GLU A 254 -14.78 -7.79 21.34
CA GLU A 254 -15.60 -6.62 21.70
C GLU A 254 -15.49 -6.25 23.20
N GLY A 255 -14.24 -6.25 23.70
CA GLY A 255 -13.91 -5.95 25.10
C GLY A 255 -14.25 -7.05 26.13
N LYS A 256 -14.77 -8.19 25.70
CA LYS A 256 -15.05 -9.34 26.58
C LYS A 256 -13.95 -10.39 26.45
N ASN A 257 -13.44 -10.89 27.57
CA ASN A 257 -12.47 -11.98 27.59
C ASN A 257 -13.13 -13.26 27.02
N VAL A 258 -12.56 -13.80 25.93
CA VAL A 258 -13.01 -15.04 25.29
C VAL A 258 -12.01 -16.19 25.48
N ALA A 259 -10.74 -15.88 25.74
CA ALA A 259 -9.74 -16.86 26.09
C ALA A 259 -8.60 -16.21 26.87
N ALA A 260 -8.03 -16.96 27.83
CA ALA A 260 -6.83 -16.56 28.55
C ALA A 260 -5.98 -17.77 28.90
N THR A 261 -4.66 -17.61 28.88
CA THR A 261 -3.73 -18.68 29.21
C THR A 261 -2.42 -18.10 29.76
N THR A 262 -1.63 -18.96 30.39
CA THR A 262 -0.27 -18.63 30.81
C THR A 262 0.67 -19.72 30.32
N GLY A 263 1.93 -19.37 30.07
CA GLY A 263 2.94 -20.32 29.65
C GLY A 263 4.35 -19.78 29.90
N ASP A 264 5.32 -20.67 29.75
CA ASP A 264 6.72 -20.32 29.95
C ASP A 264 7.24 -19.53 28.75
N ASN A 265 8.13 -18.58 29.01
CA ASN A 265 8.82 -17.87 27.94
C ASN A 265 9.67 -18.84 27.09
N GLY A 266 9.73 -18.60 25.78
CA GLY A 266 10.45 -19.42 24.82
C GLY A 266 9.69 -20.65 24.32
N GLN A 267 8.46 -20.89 24.81
CA GLN A 267 7.57 -21.92 24.31
C GLN A 267 6.44 -21.32 23.47
N GLU A 268 5.88 -22.12 22.56
CA GLU A 268 4.66 -21.77 21.86
C GLU A 268 3.46 -21.89 22.82
N ILE A 269 2.67 -20.83 22.92
CA ILE A 269 1.50 -20.77 23.79
C ILE A 269 0.25 -20.72 22.92
N THR A 270 -0.69 -21.62 23.16
CA THR A 270 -1.93 -21.70 22.38
C THR A 270 -3.15 -21.29 23.19
N VAL A 271 -4.10 -20.66 22.53
CA VAL A 271 -5.46 -20.42 23.04
C VAL A 271 -6.47 -20.99 22.08
N GLN A 272 -7.56 -21.54 22.63
CA GLN A 272 -8.72 -22.02 21.90
C GLN A 272 -9.81 -20.97 21.96
N ILE A 273 -10.35 -20.60 20.82
CA ILE A 273 -11.56 -19.77 20.68
C ILE A 273 -12.72 -20.67 20.28
N GLU A 274 -13.75 -20.73 21.09
CA GLU A 274 -14.98 -21.42 20.75
C GLU A 274 -15.77 -20.58 19.74
N ASP A 275 -16.28 -21.20 18.68
CA ASP A 275 -17.02 -20.56 17.60
C ASP A 275 -16.33 -19.28 17.07
N PRO A 276 -15.13 -19.43 16.46
CA PRO A 276 -14.34 -18.28 16.06
C PRO A 276 -15.03 -17.50 14.94
N VAL A 277 -15.03 -16.18 15.06
CA VAL A 277 -15.40 -15.28 13.96
C VAL A 277 -14.20 -15.17 13.05
N LEU A 278 -14.36 -15.61 11.79
CA LEU A 278 -13.29 -15.57 10.81
C LEU A 278 -13.20 -14.20 10.15
N TRP A 279 -11.96 -13.78 9.93
CA TRP A 279 -11.66 -12.54 9.20
C TRP A 279 -11.82 -12.77 7.69
N SER A 280 -12.55 -11.86 7.02
CA SER A 280 -12.67 -11.80 5.56
C SER A 280 -12.86 -10.35 5.09
N PRO A 281 -12.80 -10.05 3.78
CA PRO A 281 -13.12 -8.73 3.24
C PRO A 281 -14.54 -8.23 3.59
N GLU A 282 -15.51 -9.12 3.73
CA GLU A 282 -16.91 -8.84 4.06
C GLU A 282 -17.12 -8.73 5.57
N ASN A 283 -16.28 -9.42 6.36
CA ASN A 283 -16.32 -9.41 7.81
C ASN A 283 -14.91 -9.29 8.41
N PRO A 284 -14.31 -8.11 8.42
CA PRO A 284 -12.92 -7.89 8.86
C PRO A 284 -12.82 -7.88 10.40
N PHE A 285 -13.28 -8.95 11.03
CA PHE A 285 -13.32 -9.06 12.48
C PHE A 285 -11.93 -9.27 13.07
N LEU A 286 -11.56 -8.45 14.06
CA LEU A 286 -10.28 -8.53 14.76
C LEU A 286 -10.53 -8.79 16.26
N TYR A 287 -9.79 -9.77 16.79
CA TYR A 287 -9.71 -10.00 18.24
C TYR A 287 -8.62 -9.12 18.82
N ASP A 288 -8.87 -8.48 19.97
CA ASP A 288 -7.82 -7.78 20.70
C ASP A 288 -6.97 -8.78 21.51
N ILE A 289 -5.69 -8.49 21.64
CA ILE A 289 -4.70 -9.30 22.34
C ILE A 289 -4.01 -8.46 23.40
N ILE A 290 -3.83 -9.05 24.59
CA ILE A 290 -2.96 -8.53 25.64
C ILE A 290 -1.92 -9.60 25.93
N ILE A 291 -0.64 -9.22 25.88
CA ILE A 291 0.48 -10.07 26.28
C ILE A 291 1.19 -9.39 27.46
N GLU A 292 1.26 -10.05 28.58
CA GLU A 292 1.94 -9.59 29.78
C GLU A 292 3.11 -10.51 30.12
N LEU A 293 4.30 -9.92 30.32
CA LEU A 293 5.46 -10.61 30.89
C LEU A 293 5.39 -10.52 32.41
N LYS A 294 5.45 -11.65 33.08
CA LYS A 294 5.25 -11.78 34.53
C LYS A 294 6.52 -12.27 35.22
N GLU A 295 6.90 -11.60 36.32
CA GLU A 295 7.85 -12.09 37.33
C GLU A 295 7.01 -12.51 38.55
N GLY A 296 6.77 -13.81 38.69
CA GLY A 296 5.74 -14.30 39.62
C GLY A 296 4.36 -13.72 39.28
N ASN A 297 3.75 -13.00 40.23
CA ASN A 297 2.46 -12.37 40.05
C ASN A 297 2.54 -10.91 39.53
N LYS A 298 3.74 -10.37 39.38
CA LYS A 298 3.93 -8.96 38.97
C LYS A 298 4.10 -8.87 37.46
N THR A 299 3.30 -8.03 36.82
CA THR A 299 3.53 -7.66 35.43
C THR A 299 4.71 -6.71 35.32
N ILE A 300 5.74 -7.11 34.58
CA ILE A 300 6.96 -6.33 34.38
C ILE A 300 6.99 -5.69 32.98
N ASP A 301 6.29 -6.28 31.99
CA ASP A 301 6.09 -5.67 30.69
C ASP A 301 4.71 -6.04 30.13
N LYS A 302 4.18 -5.19 29.28
CA LYS A 302 2.85 -5.38 28.67
C LYS A 302 2.80 -4.77 27.28
N VAL A 303 2.28 -5.52 26.32
CA VAL A 303 1.94 -5.04 24.99
C VAL A 303 0.49 -5.38 24.69
N THR A 304 -0.14 -4.52 23.89
CA THR A 304 -1.47 -4.78 23.31
C THR A 304 -1.35 -4.93 21.81
N SER A 305 -2.21 -5.75 21.24
CA SER A 305 -2.23 -6.08 19.82
C SER A 305 -3.62 -6.52 19.38
N TYR A 306 -3.69 -7.06 18.18
CA TYR A 306 -4.89 -7.67 17.61
C TYR A 306 -4.51 -8.86 16.72
N THR A 307 -5.50 -9.66 16.31
CA THR A 307 -5.36 -10.69 15.28
C THR A 307 -6.68 -10.97 14.59
N GLY A 308 -6.64 -11.33 13.31
CA GLY A 308 -7.76 -11.90 12.57
C GLY A 308 -7.54 -13.40 12.33
N ILE A 309 -8.54 -14.21 12.64
CA ILE A 309 -8.46 -15.66 12.39
C ILE A 309 -8.87 -15.91 10.95
N ARG A 310 -7.95 -16.37 10.13
CA ARG A 310 -8.21 -16.71 8.71
C ARG A 310 -7.31 -17.84 8.22
N LYS A 311 -7.69 -18.43 7.08
CA LYS A 311 -6.91 -19.41 6.35
C LYS A 311 -6.88 -19.04 4.87
N ILE A 312 -5.70 -19.05 4.25
CA ILE A 312 -5.54 -18.96 2.79
C ILE A 312 -4.91 -20.26 2.30
N ALA A 313 -5.41 -20.81 1.21
CA ALA A 313 -4.93 -22.07 0.64
C ALA A 313 -5.27 -22.16 -0.85
N LEU A 314 -4.65 -23.10 -1.54
CA LEU A 314 -5.11 -23.56 -2.85
C LEU A 314 -6.06 -24.75 -2.68
N GLY A 315 -7.07 -24.83 -3.53
CA GLY A 315 -7.99 -25.97 -3.57
C GLY A 315 -8.76 -26.07 -4.87
N LYS A 316 -9.24 -27.28 -5.17
CA LYS A 316 -10.14 -27.50 -6.31
C LYS A 316 -11.57 -27.13 -5.93
N THR A 317 -12.19 -26.29 -6.74
CA THR A 317 -13.59 -25.91 -6.62
C THR A 317 -14.49 -26.85 -7.40
N ALA A 318 -15.81 -26.79 -7.21
CA ALA A 318 -16.78 -27.69 -7.85
C ALA A 318 -16.77 -27.59 -9.38
N ASP A 319 -16.30 -26.48 -9.96
CA ASP A 319 -16.10 -26.27 -11.38
C ASP A 319 -14.83 -26.94 -11.94
N GLY A 320 -14.03 -27.60 -11.07
CA GLY A 320 -12.84 -28.37 -11.43
C GLY A 320 -11.54 -27.56 -11.50
N PHE A 321 -11.59 -26.23 -11.32
CA PHE A 321 -10.40 -25.40 -11.35
C PHE A 321 -9.65 -25.37 -10.00
N THR A 322 -8.33 -25.22 -10.05
CA THR A 322 -7.53 -24.88 -8.87
C THR A 322 -7.63 -23.38 -8.61
N ARG A 323 -8.12 -23.02 -7.42
CA ARG A 323 -8.37 -21.63 -7.05
C ARG A 323 -7.74 -21.28 -5.71
N MET A 324 -7.62 -19.98 -5.43
CA MET A 324 -7.26 -19.48 -4.11
C MET A 324 -8.50 -19.46 -3.21
N LEU A 325 -8.41 -20.11 -2.06
CA LEU A 325 -9.50 -20.24 -1.10
C LEU A 325 -9.19 -19.43 0.15
N LEU A 326 -10.09 -18.55 0.56
CA LEU A 326 -10.09 -17.89 1.86
C LEU A 326 -11.11 -18.60 2.76
N ASN A 327 -10.66 -19.08 3.92
CA ASN A 327 -11.52 -19.81 4.88
C ASN A 327 -12.24 -21.01 4.25
N ASN A 328 -11.54 -21.71 3.35
CA ASN A 328 -12.02 -22.88 2.57
C ASN A 328 -13.03 -22.56 1.46
N GLU A 329 -13.34 -21.30 1.19
CA GLU A 329 -14.24 -20.88 0.12
C GLU A 329 -13.53 -20.07 -0.94
N PHE A 330 -13.96 -20.18 -2.19
CA PHE A 330 -13.42 -19.36 -3.27
C PHE A 330 -13.87 -17.90 -3.10
N VAL A 331 -12.91 -17.02 -3.02
CA VAL A 331 -13.12 -15.57 -3.08
C VAL A 331 -12.37 -15.04 -4.30
N TYR A 332 -13.10 -14.54 -5.29
CA TYR A 332 -12.46 -13.86 -6.42
C TYR A 332 -11.78 -12.58 -5.91
N GLN A 333 -10.46 -12.53 -6.08
CA GLN A 333 -9.66 -11.41 -5.63
C GLN A 333 -9.55 -10.38 -6.75
N ASN A 334 -10.11 -9.21 -6.53
CA ASN A 334 -10.11 -8.11 -7.49
C ASN A 334 -9.61 -6.83 -6.83
N GLY A 335 -8.54 -6.26 -7.37
CA GLY A 335 -7.96 -5.07 -6.79
C GLY A 335 -7.13 -4.23 -7.77
N PRO A 336 -6.75 -3.01 -7.36
CA PRO A 336 -5.81 -2.20 -8.12
C PRO A 336 -4.36 -2.49 -7.74
N LEU A 337 -3.45 -2.17 -8.66
CA LEU A 337 -2.03 -2.02 -8.41
C LEU A 337 -1.80 -0.73 -7.62
N ASP A 338 -1.21 -0.81 -6.46
CA ASP A 338 -0.94 0.35 -5.60
C ASP A 338 0.56 0.63 -5.50
N GLN A 339 1.01 1.66 -6.19
CA GLN A 339 2.40 2.12 -6.21
C GLN A 339 2.81 2.81 -4.90
N GLY A 340 1.86 3.40 -4.16
CA GLY A 340 2.11 4.07 -2.89
C GLY A 340 2.88 5.39 -3.00
N PHE A 341 2.86 6.07 -4.13
CA PHE A 341 3.50 7.37 -4.34
C PHE A 341 2.53 8.54 -4.12
N TRP A 342 3.08 9.65 -3.61
CA TRP A 342 2.36 10.89 -3.31
C TRP A 342 3.04 12.07 -4.00
N PRO A 343 2.31 12.99 -4.63
CA PRO A 343 2.93 14.13 -5.31
C PRO A 343 3.70 15.05 -4.35
N ASP A 344 3.23 15.14 -3.13
CA ASP A 344 3.75 16.02 -2.09
C ASP A 344 4.74 15.35 -1.12
N GLY A 345 4.61 14.05 -0.90
CA GLY A 345 5.39 13.30 0.08
C GLY A 345 6.25 12.17 -0.48
N ILE A 346 6.23 11.93 -1.80
CA ILE A 346 6.88 10.81 -2.52
C ILE A 346 6.45 9.46 -1.93
N TYR A 347 7.25 8.83 -1.07
CA TYR A 347 6.90 7.57 -0.40
C TYR A 347 6.08 7.77 0.89
N THR A 348 6.10 8.96 1.47
CA THR A 348 5.40 9.23 2.73
C THR A 348 4.08 9.94 2.47
N PRO A 349 2.93 9.33 2.79
CA PRO A 349 1.65 10.02 2.73
C PRO A 349 1.67 11.30 3.59
N PRO A 350 0.99 12.39 3.19
CA PRO A 350 0.94 13.61 3.99
C PRO A 350 0.46 13.41 5.43
N ALA A 351 -0.45 12.46 5.64
CA ALA A 351 -0.98 12.09 6.95
C ALA A 351 -1.66 10.71 6.86
N GLU A 352 -1.93 10.09 8.02
CA GLU A 352 -2.71 8.85 8.10
C GLU A 352 -4.05 8.94 7.34
N LYS A 353 -4.79 10.04 7.51
CA LYS A 353 -6.08 10.25 6.82
C LYS A 353 -5.98 10.26 5.29
N ALA A 354 -4.84 10.64 4.73
CA ALA A 354 -4.59 10.58 3.29
C ALA A 354 -4.41 9.13 2.83
N MET A 355 -3.61 8.37 3.55
CA MET A 355 -3.39 6.94 3.30
C MET A 355 -4.68 6.13 3.44
N VAL A 356 -5.46 6.39 4.49
CA VAL A 356 -6.77 5.74 4.72
C VAL A 356 -7.75 6.07 3.60
N TYR A 357 -7.71 7.29 3.05
CA TYR A 357 -8.56 7.67 1.91
C TYR A 357 -8.35 6.76 0.70
N ASP A 358 -7.10 6.44 0.31
CA ASP A 358 -6.83 5.54 -0.82
C ASP A 358 -7.41 4.14 -0.57
N LEU A 359 -7.29 3.63 0.66
CA LEU A 359 -7.87 2.35 1.06
C LEU A 359 -9.42 2.37 1.06
N GLU A 360 -10.02 3.43 1.58
CA GLU A 360 -11.49 3.60 1.52
C GLU A 360 -12.00 3.72 0.09
N MET A 361 -11.28 4.42 -0.79
CA MET A 361 -11.64 4.52 -2.20
C MET A 361 -11.54 3.16 -2.89
N THR A 362 -10.52 2.37 -2.60
CA THR A 362 -10.39 0.99 -3.06
C THR A 362 -11.65 0.17 -2.71
N LYS A 363 -12.10 0.21 -1.46
CA LYS A 363 -13.34 -0.48 -1.03
C LYS A 363 -14.59 0.09 -1.70
N LYS A 364 -14.74 1.42 -1.75
CA LYS A 364 -15.90 2.09 -2.35
C LYS A 364 -16.04 1.83 -3.84
N MET A 365 -14.93 1.61 -4.54
CA MET A 365 -14.90 1.17 -5.94
C MET A 365 -15.21 -0.33 -6.12
N GLY A 366 -15.53 -1.07 -5.05
CA GLY A 366 -15.92 -2.47 -5.11
C GLY A 366 -14.76 -3.45 -5.21
N PHE A 367 -13.56 -3.05 -4.90
CA PHE A 367 -12.41 -3.92 -4.78
C PHE A 367 -12.36 -4.57 -3.39
N ASN A 368 -11.87 -5.80 -3.32
CA ASN A 368 -11.67 -6.54 -2.06
C ASN A 368 -10.21 -6.79 -1.72
N MET A 369 -9.30 -6.36 -2.60
CA MET A 369 -7.86 -6.48 -2.42
C MET A 369 -7.12 -5.28 -3.02
N LEU A 370 -5.81 -5.22 -2.77
CA LEU A 370 -4.83 -4.45 -3.55
C LEU A 370 -3.52 -5.25 -3.65
N ARG A 371 -2.72 -4.96 -4.69
CA ARG A 371 -1.34 -5.39 -4.76
C ARG A 371 -0.43 -4.20 -4.43
N LYS A 372 0.27 -4.28 -3.29
CA LYS A 372 1.27 -3.28 -2.91
C LYS A 372 2.53 -3.54 -3.73
N HIS A 373 2.73 -2.69 -4.72
CA HIS A 373 3.68 -2.91 -5.79
C HIS A 373 5.07 -2.42 -5.43
N VAL A 374 6.00 -3.35 -5.31
CA VAL A 374 7.45 -3.18 -5.06
C VAL A 374 7.81 -2.10 -4.03
N LYS A 375 6.96 -1.95 -3.01
CA LYS A 375 7.11 -1.03 -1.89
C LYS A 375 6.60 -1.66 -0.60
N VAL A 376 7.24 -1.39 0.54
CA VAL A 376 6.74 -1.79 1.86
C VAL A 376 6.29 -0.56 2.63
N GLU A 377 5.02 -0.54 3.02
CA GLU A 377 4.44 0.56 3.77
C GLU A 377 4.75 0.48 5.27
N ASN A 378 4.47 1.58 5.99
CA ASN A 378 4.44 1.57 7.44
C ASN A 378 3.35 0.61 7.97
N ARG A 379 3.48 0.16 9.22
CA ARG A 379 2.54 -0.83 9.81
C ARG A 379 1.11 -0.32 9.94
N ILE A 380 0.91 0.99 10.00
CA ILE A 380 -0.41 1.62 10.07
C ILE A 380 -1.21 1.35 8.79
N PHE A 381 -0.54 1.27 7.62
CA PHE A 381 -1.20 0.90 6.36
C PHE A 381 -1.84 -0.48 6.43
N TYR A 382 -1.08 -1.49 6.86
CA TYR A 382 -1.59 -2.87 6.97
C TYR A 382 -2.65 -3.01 8.06
N TYR A 383 -2.51 -2.28 9.17
CA TYR A 383 -3.56 -2.21 10.20
C TYR A 383 -4.89 -1.71 9.63
N TRP A 384 -4.86 -0.70 8.75
CA TRP A 384 -6.08 -0.23 8.10
C TRP A 384 -6.59 -1.23 7.06
N CYS A 385 -5.72 -1.95 6.33
CA CYS A 385 -6.14 -3.06 5.48
C CYS A 385 -6.84 -4.16 6.31
N ASP A 386 -6.28 -4.51 7.47
CA ASP A 386 -6.88 -5.48 8.41
C ASP A 386 -8.26 -5.04 8.89
N LYS A 387 -8.42 -3.76 9.21
CA LYS A 387 -9.68 -3.18 9.70
C LYS A 387 -10.75 -3.01 8.62
N LEU A 388 -10.34 -2.65 7.43
CA LEU A 388 -11.27 -2.39 6.31
C LEU A 388 -11.60 -3.66 5.52
N GLY A 389 -10.92 -4.77 5.77
CA GLY A 389 -11.09 -5.99 5.02
C GLY A 389 -10.57 -5.88 3.59
N ILE A 390 -9.31 -5.48 3.44
CA ILE A 390 -8.63 -5.42 2.14
C ILE A 390 -7.55 -6.49 2.13
N LEU A 391 -7.67 -7.48 1.24
CA LEU A 391 -6.60 -8.45 1.00
C LEU A 391 -5.38 -7.76 0.39
N VAL A 392 -4.20 -8.16 0.80
CA VAL A 392 -2.95 -7.57 0.31
C VAL A 392 -2.06 -8.65 -0.31
N TRP A 393 -1.64 -8.42 -1.56
CA TRP A 393 -0.45 -9.04 -2.12
C TRP A 393 0.71 -8.09 -1.91
N GLN A 394 1.74 -8.56 -1.22
CA GLN A 394 2.89 -7.75 -0.85
C GLN A 394 4.10 -8.12 -1.68
N ASP A 395 4.53 -7.19 -2.54
CA ASP A 395 5.75 -7.35 -3.32
C ASP A 395 6.99 -7.02 -2.47
N MET A 396 8.09 -7.72 -2.73
CA MET A 396 9.42 -7.28 -2.32
C MET A 396 9.87 -6.12 -3.22
N PRO A 397 10.41 -5.04 -2.67
CA PRO A 397 11.03 -3.98 -3.44
C PRO A 397 12.30 -4.51 -4.12
N SER A 398 12.15 -5.18 -5.24
CA SER A 398 13.30 -5.69 -5.99
C SER A 398 14.10 -4.57 -6.64
N GLY A 399 15.26 -4.87 -7.14
CA GLY A 399 16.19 -3.95 -7.79
C GLY A 399 17.18 -4.71 -8.64
N ASP A 400 18.25 -4.03 -9.10
CA ASP A 400 19.26 -4.61 -9.98
C ASP A 400 18.79 -4.71 -11.45
N LYS A 401 19.38 -5.61 -12.23
CA LYS A 401 19.08 -5.83 -13.64
C LYS A 401 17.75 -6.55 -13.83
N TYR A 402 17.15 -6.39 -14.96
CA TYR A 402 15.96 -7.17 -15.35
C TYR A 402 16.35 -8.25 -16.40
N ILE A 403 15.51 -9.27 -16.49
CA ILE A 403 15.57 -10.32 -17.52
C ILE A 403 14.28 -10.34 -18.33
N ASN A 404 14.38 -10.75 -19.59
CA ASN A 404 13.22 -10.91 -20.46
C ASN A 404 12.77 -12.38 -20.51
N GLY A 405 11.46 -12.62 -20.33
CA GLY A 405 10.81 -13.89 -20.63
C GLY A 405 11.60 -15.15 -20.26
N ASN A 406 12.20 -15.77 -21.25
CA ASN A 406 12.92 -17.05 -21.10
C ASN A 406 14.43 -16.89 -20.82
N GLU A 407 14.93 -15.68 -20.68
CA GLU A 407 16.32 -15.49 -20.26
C GLU A 407 16.54 -16.13 -18.87
N PRO A 408 17.75 -16.65 -18.61
CA PRO A 408 18.07 -17.22 -17.31
C PRO A 408 18.02 -16.14 -16.22
N ASP A 409 17.75 -16.58 -15.00
CA ASP A 409 17.82 -15.73 -13.82
C ASP A 409 19.19 -15.05 -13.72
N ILE A 410 19.25 -13.84 -13.16
CA ILE A 410 20.54 -13.12 -13.02
C ILE A 410 21.45 -13.81 -12.00
N GLU A 411 22.75 -13.67 -12.21
CA GLU A 411 23.75 -14.01 -11.19
C GLU A 411 23.96 -12.81 -10.26
N LYS A 412 23.62 -12.95 -9.00
CA LYS A 412 23.89 -11.95 -7.95
C LYS A 412 25.17 -12.27 -7.19
N SER A 413 25.88 -11.24 -6.70
CA SER A 413 26.95 -11.47 -5.75
C SER A 413 26.39 -12.09 -4.45
N LYS A 414 27.27 -12.73 -3.69
CA LYS A 414 26.89 -13.33 -2.40
C LYS A 414 26.30 -12.27 -1.45
N GLU A 415 26.95 -11.13 -1.38
CA GLU A 415 26.55 -10.01 -0.50
C GLU A 415 25.18 -9.47 -0.90
N ALA A 416 24.91 -9.28 -2.20
CA ALA A 416 23.62 -8.82 -2.70
C ALA A 416 22.50 -9.85 -2.46
N THR A 417 22.83 -11.14 -2.57
CA THR A 417 21.91 -12.24 -2.24
C THR A 417 21.56 -12.26 -0.75
N GLU A 418 22.57 -12.22 0.12
CA GLU A 418 22.39 -12.20 1.59
C GLU A 418 21.59 -10.97 2.04
N GLN A 419 21.86 -9.80 1.47
CA GLN A 419 21.11 -8.57 1.76
C GLN A 419 19.64 -8.68 1.34
N TYR A 420 19.36 -9.17 0.12
CA TYR A 420 18.00 -9.38 -0.36
C TYR A 420 17.21 -10.34 0.53
N GLU A 421 17.81 -11.49 0.90
CA GLU A 421 17.18 -12.46 1.78
C GLU A 421 16.96 -11.90 3.19
N PHE A 422 17.91 -11.12 3.70
CA PHE A 422 17.78 -10.44 4.99
C PHE A 422 16.60 -9.49 4.99
N GLU A 423 16.54 -8.55 4.03
CA GLU A 423 15.45 -7.58 3.94
C GLU A 423 14.09 -8.26 3.72
N PHE A 424 14.03 -9.34 2.91
CA PHE A 424 12.79 -10.07 2.70
C PHE A 424 12.31 -10.78 3.98
N LYS A 425 13.19 -11.44 4.69
CA LYS A 425 12.85 -12.05 5.99
C LYS A 425 12.39 -10.99 6.99
N ARG A 426 13.05 -9.84 7.03
CA ARG A 426 12.64 -8.71 7.88
C ARG A 426 11.27 -8.16 7.50
N MET A 427 10.97 -8.04 6.19
CA MET A 427 9.64 -7.68 5.72
C MET A 427 8.58 -8.66 6.24
N ILE A 428 8.79 -9.97 6.06
CA ILE A 428 7.88 -11.00 6.58
C ILE A 428 7.74 -10.88 8.09
N GLU A 429 8.84 -10.81 8.85
CA GLU A 429 8.82 -10.74 10.32
C GLU A 429 8.00 -9.58 10.84
N THR A 430 8.21 -8.40 10.26
CA THR A 430 7.57 -7.17 10.71
C THR A 430 6.12 -7.02 10.28
N LYS A 431 5.68 -7.81 9.30
CA LYS A 431 4.31 -7.80 8.76
C LYS A 431 3.55 -9.10 9.02
N TYR A 432 4.15 -10.06 9.76
CA TYR A 432 3.62 -11.40 9.97
C TYR A 432 2.21 -11.42 10.58
N ASN A 433 1.93 -10.53 11.53
CA ASN A 433 0.69 -10.52 12.29
C ASN A 433 -0.51 -9.88 11.55
N HIS A 434 -0.30 -9.34 10.34
CA HIS A 434 -1.38 -8.72 9.56
C HIS A 434 -2.20 -9.78 8.79
N PRO A 435 -3.48 -10.03 9.15
CA PRO A 435 -4.32 -11.01 8.47
C PRO A 435 -4.63 -10.64 7.03
N SER A 436 -4.62 -9.36 6.67
CA SER A 436 -4.85 -8.87 5.31
C SER A 436 -3.82 -9.37 4.30
N ILE A 437 -2.55 -9.53 4.70
CA ILE A 437 -1.50 -10.03 3.80
C ILE A 437 -1.73 -11.53 3.60
N ILE A 438 -1.97 -11.93 2.35
CA ILE A 438 -2.28 -13.32 1.98
C ILE A 438 -1.28 -13.91 0.98
N MET A 439 -0.43 -13.08 0.38
CA MET A 439 0.54 -13.50 -0.63
C MET A 439 1.81 -12.66 -0.56
N TRP A 440 2.95 -13.31 -0.67
CA TRP A 440 4.26 -12.71 -0.86
C TRP A 440 4.67 -12.80 -2.33
N VAL A 441 5.23 -11.71 -2.87
CA VAL A 441 5.66 -11.63 -4.29
C VAL A 441 7.14 -11.24 -4.32
N PRO A 442 8.07 -12.21 -4.46
CA PRO A 442 9.51 -11.92 -4.47
C PRO A 442 9.99 -11.15 -5.69
N PHE A 443 9.43 -11.41 -6.88
CA PHE A 443 9.89 -10.77 -8.10
C PHE A 443 8.73 -10.26 -8.95
N ASN A 444 8.97 -9.13 -9.63
CA ASN A 444 8.09 -8.56 -10.61
C ASN A 444 8.80 -8.44 -11.96
N GLU A 445 8.22 -9.01 -13.03
CA GLU A 445 8.62 -8.81 -14.42
C GLU A 445 10.12 -9.06 -14.70
N GLY A 446 10.72 -9.93 -13.92
CA GLY A 446 12.14 -10.25 -14.07
C GLY A 446 13.11 -9.25 -13.42
N TRP A 447 12.61 -8.23 -12.69
CA TRP A 447 13.49 -7.24 -12.05
C TRP A 447 14.22 -7.86 -10.86
N GLY A 448 15.55 -7.90 -10.95
CA GLY A 448 16.39 -8.48 -9.93
C GLY A 448 16.13 -9.96 -9.65
N GLN A 449 15.47 -10.66 -10.58
CA GLN A 449 15.08 -12.04 -10.44
C GLN A 449 16.27 -12.98 -10.50
N PHE A 450 16.51 -13.73 -9.42
CA PHE A 450 17.61 -14.67 -9.27
C PHE A 450 17.16 -15.90 -8.51
N GLU A 451 17.71 -17.06 -8.84
CA GLU A 451 17.45 -18.34 -8.15
C GLU A 451 15.97 -18.54 -7.77
N THR A 452 15.07 -18.22 -8.71
CA THR A 452 13.63 -18.10 -8.46
C THR A 452 13.04 -19.25 -7.67
N GLY A 453 13.36 -20.51 -8.03
CA GLY A 453 12.86 -21.69 -7.32
C GLY A 453 13.33 -21.76 -5.87
N ARG A 454 14.60 -21.45 -5.60
CA ARG A 454 15.17 -21.45 -4.25
C ARG A 454 14.56 -20.34 -3.37
N ILE A 455 14.46 -19.14 -3.91
CA ILE A 455 13.86 -18.00 -3.17
C ILE A 455 12.38 -18.27 -2.88
N THR A 456 11.64 -18.81 -3.85
CA THR A 456 10.24 -19.19 -3.65
C THR A 456 10.09 -20.20 -2.51
N GLN A 457 10.93 -21.24 -2.49
CA GLN A 457 10.88 -22.27 -1.44
C GLN A 457 11.29 -21.70 -0.08
N LEU A 458 12.35 -20.88 -0.03
CA LEU A 458 12.79 -20.19 1.20
C LEU A 458 11.64 -19.38 1.83
N ILE A 459 10.86 -18.67 1.03
CA ILE A 459 9.75 -17.85 1.51
C ILE A 459 8.59 -18.73 1.99
N ALA A 460 8.24 -19.75 1.21
CA ALA A 460 7.18 -20.70 1.57
C ALA A 460 7.49 -21.45 2.89
N ASP A 461 8.76 -21.80 3.13
CA ASP A 461 9.20 -22.42 4.37
C ASP A 461 9.24 -21.43 5.54
N TYR A 462 9.58 -20.16 5.26
CA TYR A 462 9.66 -19.12 6.29
C TYR A 462 8.29 -18.65 6.78
N ASP A 463 7.31 -18.58 5.87
CA ASP A 463 5.91 -18.27 6.19
C ASP A 463 4.95 -19.22 5.45
N PRO A 464 4.66 -20.40 6.00
CA PRO A 464 3.73 -21.37 5.40
C PRO A 464 2.25 -20.95 5.53
N THR A 465 1.95 -19.83 6.13
CA THR A 465 0.57 -19.33 6.34
C THR A 465 0.06 -18.45 5.21
N ARG A 466 0.89 -18.22 4.18
CA ARG A 466 0.59 -17.38 3.03
C ARG A 466 1.00 -18.06 1.73
N LEU A 467 0.42 -17.60 0.63
CA LEU A 467 0.79 -18.04 -0.71
C LEU A 467 2.04 -17.29 -1.19
N VAL A 468 2.70 -17.83 -2.21
CA VAL A 468 3.85 -17.19 -2.87
C VAL A 468 3.60 -17.10 -4.36
N ASN A 469 3.62 -15.88 -4.90
CA ASN A 469 3.66 -15.61 -6.33
C ASN A 469 5.13 -15.41 -6.74
N SER A 470 5.77 -16.45 -7.26
CA SER A 470 7.23 -16.52 -7.40
C SER A 470 7.82 -15.43 -8.29
N ALA A 471 7.14 -15.13 -9.41
CA ALA A 471 7.48 -14.05 -10.31
C ALA A 471 6.20 -13.58 -10.99
N SER A 472 5.73 -12.41 -10.60
CA SER A 472 4.57 -11.81 -11.22
C SER A 472 4.91 -11.33 -12.64
N GLY A 473 4.11 -11.71 -13.62
CA GLY A 473 4.32 -11.35 -15.04
C GLY A 473 4.90 -12.47 -15.89
N TRP A 474 5.67 -12.10 -16.92
CA TRP A 474 6.08 -12.98 -18.02
C TRP A 474 7.37 -13.80 -17.78
N THR A 475 7.93 -13.77 -16.59
CA THR A 475 9.18 -14.48 -16.24
C THR A 475 8.92 -15.68 -15.33
N ASP A 476 7.79 -16.35 -15.47
CA ASP A 476 7.43 -17.54 -14.69
C ASP A 476 8.45 -18.67 -14.82
N ARG A 477 8.76 -19.34 -13.72
CA ARG A 477 9.65 -20.50 -13.64
C ARG A 477 8.93 -21.78 -13.21
N GLY A 478 7.60 -21.80 -13.29
CA GLY A 478 6.78 -22.96 -12.93
C GLY A 478 6.77 -23.27 -11.43
N THR A 479 7.08 -22.30 -10.58
CA THR A 479 7.15 -22.44 -9.11
C THR A 479 6.14 -21.54 -8.42
N GLY A 480 5.95 -21.72 -7.11
CA GLY A 480 5.01 -20.93 -6.31
C GLY A 480 3.56 -21.42 -6.40
N SER A 481 2.67 -20.60 -5.88
CA SER A 481 1.25 -20.92 -5.68
C SER A 481 0.37 -20.56 -6.87
N VAL A 482 0.82 -19.64 -7.71
CA VAL A 482 0.03 -19.10 -8.83
C VAL A 482 0.83 -19.10 -10.13
N ASN A 483 0.12 -19.22 -11.26
CA ASN A 483 0.60 -18.86 -12.58
C ASN A 483 0.07 -17.47 -12.88
N ASP A 484 0.95 -16.49 -12.86
CA ASP A 484 0.65 -15.07 -13.01
C ASP A 484 1.09 -14.57 -14.39
N ILE A 485 0.23 -13.80 -15.03
CA ILE A 485 0.53 -13.14 -16.31
C ILE A 485 0.25 -11.64 -16.21
N HIS A 486 1.09 -10.84 -16.85
CA HIS A 486 0.81 -9.43 -17.13
C HIS A 486 0.49 -9.24 -18.60
N HIS A 487 -0.52 -8.44 -18.90
CA HIS A 487 -0.86 -8.12 -20.29
C HIS A 487 -1.52 -6.76 -20.40
N TYR A 488 -1.00 -5.94 -21.29
CA TYR A 488 -1.49 -4.58 -21.52
C TYR A 488 -1.88 -4.32 -22.97
N PRO A 489 -2.97 -3.59 -23.20
CA PRO A 489 -3.94 -3.13 -22.19
C PRO A 489 -5.09 -4.12 -21.95
N GLU A 490 -5.36 -5.05 -22.88
CA GLU A 490 -6.49 -5.99 -22.79
C GLU A 490 -6.26 -7.08 -21.72
N PRO A 491 -7.31 -7.49 -20.98
CA PRO A 491 -7.20 -8.64 -20.11
C PRO A 491 -7.04 -9.93 -20.93
N VAL A 492 -6.19 -10.83 -20.44
CA VAL A 492 -6.00 -12.18 -20.95
C VAL A 492 -6.04 -13.17 -19.80
N VAL A 493 -6.12 -14.45 -20.11
CA VAL A 493 -6.12 -15.51 -19.11
C VAL A 493 -5.11 -16.58 -19.47
N PRO A 494 -4.20 -17.00 -18.55
CA PRO A 494 -3.33 -18.14 -18.80
C PRO A 494 -4.10 -19.44 -18.84
N ALA A 495 -3.50 -20.51 -19.38
CA ALA A 495 -4.08 -21.83 -19.33
C ALA A 495 -4.23 -22.30 -17.86
N ALA A 496 -5.36 -22.93 -17.56
CA ALA A 496 -5.60 -23.48 -16.22
C ALA A 496 -4.58 -24.59 -15.90
N GLU A 497 -4.12 -24.61 -14.65
CA GLU A 497 -3.15 -25.58 -14.15
C GLU A 497 -3.75 -26.47 -13.06
N GLU A 498 -3.17 -27.65 -12.88
CA GLU A 498 -3.64 -28.59 -11.87
C GLU A 498 -3.21 -28.19 -10.44
N LYS A 499 -2.02 -27.60 -10.29
CA LYS A 499 -1.38 -27.35 -8.98
C LYS A 499 -1.35 -25.88 -8.57
N ARG A 500 -1.42 -24.97 -9.54
CA ARG A 500 -1.36 -23.53 -9.30
C ARG A 500 -2.68 -22.88 -9.71
N ALA A 501 -3.11 -21.87 -8.98
CA ALA A 501 -4.21 -21.01 -9.40
C ALA A 501 -3.73 -20.07 -10.51
N ILE A 502 -4.60 -19.73 -11.47
CA ILE A 502 -4.27 -18.76 -12.51
C ILE A 502 -4.74 -17.37 -12.13
N VAL A 503 -3.90 -16.38 -12.41
CA VAL A 503 -4.16 -14.98 -12.06
C VAL A 503 -3.68 -14.04 -13.17
N LEU A 504 -4.29 -12.85 -13.26
CA LEU A 504 -3.88 -11.75 -14.12
C LEU A 504 -3.32 -10.64 -13.24
N GLY A 505 -2.00 -10.69 -13.00
CA GLY A 505 -1.29 -9.86 -12.02
C GLY A 505 -1.17 -8.40 -12.38
N GLU A 506 -1.32 -8.05 -13.67
CA GLU A 506 -1.45 -6.68 -14.14
C GLU A 506 -2.17 -6.63 -15.49
N PHE A 507 -3.10 -5.67 -15.64
CA PHE A 507 -3.77 -5.37 -16.92
C PHE A 507 -4.36 -3.96 -16.91
N GLY A 508 -4.82 -3.50 -18.05
CA GLY A 508 -5.52 -2.23 -18.21
C GLY A 508 -4.56 -1.09 -18.56
N GLY A 509 -4.16 -0.29 -17.59
CA GLY A 509 -3.27 0.83 -17.85
C GLY A 509 -3.89 1.89 -18.80
N LEU A 510 -5.21 2.08 -18.71
CA LEU A 510 -5.96 3.02 -19.56
C LEU A 510 -5.64 4.46 -19.15
N GLY A 511 -4.94 5.20 -20.02
CA GLY A 511 -4.48 6.56 -19.78
C GLY A 511 -5.56 7.60 -20.04
N LEU A 512 -5.79 8.51 -19.09
CA LEU A 512 -6.58 9.73 -19.28
C LEU A 512 -5.94 10.85 -18.45
N PRO A 513 -5.11 11.72 -19.05
CA PRO A 513 -4.60 12.90 -18.36
C PRO A 513 -5.75 13.89 -18.12
N VAL A 514 -5.87 14.36 -16.88
CA VAL A 514 -6.88 15.36 -16.49
C VAL A 514 -6.21 16.71 -16.35
N GLN A 515 -6.65 17.69 -17.11
CA GLN A 515 -6.07 19.03 -17.13
C GLN A 515 -6.06 19.66 -15.72
N GLY A 516 -4.91 20.18 -15.30
CA GLY A 516 -4.69 20.77 -13.96
C GLY A 516 -4.42 19.75 -12.85
N HIS A 517 -4.39 18.45 -13.18
CA HIS A 517 -4.16 17.36 -12.23
C HIS A 517 -3.02 16.41 -12.65
N THR A 518 -2.16 16.84 -13.58
CA THR A 518 -1.00 16.08 -14.07
C THR A 518 0.30 16.60 -13.46
N TRP A 519 1.26 15.72 -13.23
CA TRP A 519 2.60 16.04 -12.72
C TRP A 519 3.41 16.84 -13.73
N GLU A 520 3.36 16.42 -15.01
CA GLU A 520 4.03 17.04 -16.15
C GLU A 520 3.07 17.15 -17.34
N GLN A 521 3.42 17.99 -18.32
CA GLN A 521 2.65 18.09 -19.57
C GLN A 521 2.82 16.84 -20.44
N LYS A 522 4.02 16.26 -20.46
CA LYS A 522 4.28 15.02 -21.17
C LYS A 522 3.93 13.85 -20.23
N ASN A 523 2.91 13.12 -20.60
CA ASN A 523 2.39 11.98 -19.84
C ASN A 523 2.06 10.82 -20.80
N TRP A 524 1.76 9.65 -20.23
CA TRP A 524 1.48 8.45 -20.99
C TRP A 524 0.56 7.47 -20.24
N GLY A 525 0.02 6.51 -21.00
CA GLY A 525 -0.67 5.32 -20.52
C GLY A 525 -0.56 4.25 -21.60
N TYR A 526 -0.78 2.99 -21.26
CA TYR A 526 -0.67 1.88 -22.23
C TYR A 526 -1.67 2.02 -23.40
N ARG A 527 -2.84 2.59 -23.12
CA ARG A 527 -3.79 3.04 -24.14
C ARG A 527 -4.42 4.34 -23.67
N ASN A 528 -4.24 5.43 -24.43
CA ASN A 528 -4.81 6.71 -24.10
C ASN A 528 -6.28 6.78 -24.53
N MET A 529 -7.10 7.39 -23.68
CA MET A 529 -8.51 7.68 -23.89
C MET A 529 -8.72 9.18 -24.13
N GLU A 530 -9.74 9.53 -24.89
CA GLU A 530 -10.03 10.92 -25.22
C GLU A 530 -10.84 11.62 -24.13
N ASP A 531 -11.70 10.85 -23.43
CA ASP A 531 -12.59 11.37 -22.41
C ASP A 531 -12.98 10.28 -21.38
N THR A 532 -13.67 10.70 -20.33
CA THR A 532 -14.19 9.85 -19.26
C THR A 532 -15.14 8.76 -19.76
N LEU A 533 -15.98 9.06 -20.78
CA LEU A 533 -16.95 8.10 -21.29
C LEU A 533 -16.26 6.96 -22.07
N GLN A 534 -15.25 7.31 -22.86
CA GLN A 534 -14.44 6.34 -23.58
C GLN A 534 -13.65 5.46 -22.59
N LEU A 535 -13.06 6.09 -21.54
CA LEU A 535 -12.36 5.38 -20.47
C LEU A 535 -13.30 4.38 -19.77
N LEU A 536 -14.46 4.83 -19.33
CA LEU A 536 -15.46 3.98 -18.65
C LEU A 536 -15.93 2.83 -19.54
N SER A 537 -16.28 3.12 -20.81
CA SER A 537 -16.76 2.09 -21.72
C SER A 537 -15.69 1.02 -21.99
N ARG A 538 -14.41 1.42 -22.03
CA ARG A 538 -13.30 0.48 -22.20
C ARG A 538 -13.07 -0.35 -20.93
N TYR A 539 -13.15 0.27 -19.76
CA TYR A 539 -13.06 -0.40 -18.46
C TYR A 539 -14.16 -1.46 -18.27
N GLU A 540 -15.41 -1.09 -18.57
CA GLU A 540 -16.54 -2.02 -18.54
C GLU A 540 -16.35 -3.22 -19.50
N LEU A 541 -15.86 -2.97 -20.73
CA LEU A 541 -15.56 -4.04 -21.67
C LEU A 541 -14.48 -4.99 -21.16
N TYR A 542 -13.45 -4.48 -20.47
CA TYR A 542 -12.42 -5.32 -19.87
C TYR A 542 -12.98 -6.15 -18.73
N TYR A 543 -13.80 -5.57 -17.86
CA TYR A 543 -14.42 -6.31 -16.76
C TYR A 543 -15.46 -7.32 -17.23
N ASP A 544 -16.15 -7.08 -18.32
CA ASP A 544 -17.00 -8.09 -18.98
C ASP A 544 -16.19 -9.35 -19.36
N GLN A 545 -15.02 -9.15 -19.98
CA GLN A 545 -14.09 -10.22 -20.30
C GLN A 545 -13.52 -10.91 -19.04
N VAL A 546 -13.13 -10.13 -18.04
CA VAL A 546 -12.61 -10.64 -16.77
C VAL A 546 -13.65 -11.55 -16.08
N HIS A 547 -14.90 -11.12 -15.98
CA HIS A 547 -15.98 -11.92 -15.39
C HIS A 547 -16.22 -13.24 -16.16
N LYS A 548 -16.10 -13.19 -17.50
CA LYS A 548 -16.10 -14.40 -18.33
C LYS A 548 -14.94 -15.33 -17.97
N PHE A 549 -13.71 -14.81 -17.85
CA PHE A 549 -12.53 -15.60 -17.50
C PHE A 549 -12.64 -16.24 -16.10
N VAL A 550 -13.17 -15.50 -15.13
CA VAL A 550 -13.46 -16.04 -13.79
C VAL A 550 -14.40 -17.24 -13.87
N LYS A 551 -15.47 -17.13 -14.65
CA LYS A 551 -16.51 -18.15 -14.76
C LYS A 551 -16.09 -19.36 -15.62
N GLU A 552 -15.46 -19.10 -16.77
CA GLU A 552 -15.26 -20.13 -17.81
C GLU A 552 -13.85 -20.72 -17.82
N ASN A 553 -12.85 -19.99 -17.30
CA ASN A 553 -11.44 -20.38 -17.37
C ASN A 553 -10.80 -20.63 -16.00
N GLY A 554 -11.46 -20.29 -14.90
CA GLY A 554 -10.93 -20.52 -13.56
C GLY A 554 -10.02 -19.40 -13.04
N LEU A 555 -10.07 -18.20 -13.65
CA LEU A 555 -9.30 -17.04 -13.19
C LEU A 555 -9.62 -16.71 -11.73
N SER A 556 -8.60 -16.65 -10.87
CA SER A 556 -8.77 -16.50 -9.41
C SER A 556 -8.57 -15.08 -8.91
N ALA A 557 -7.78 -14.28 -9.62
CA ALA A 557 -7.54 -12.88 -9.26
C ALA A 557 -7.21 -12.01 -10.47
N THR A 558 -7.48 -10.70 -10.32
CA THR A 558 -7.07 -9.68 -11.29
C THR A 558 -6.60 -8.42 -10.58
N ILE A 559 -5.55 -7.80 -11.13
CA ILE A 559 -5.01 -6.54 -10.65
C ILE A 559 -5.05 -5.51 -11.79
N TYR A 560 -5.87 -4.48 -11.61
CA TYR A 560 -5.99 -3.37 -12.57
C TYR A 560 -4.92 -2.30 -12.33
N THR A 561 -4.22 -1.89 -13.35
CA THR A 561 -3.20 -0.84 -13.29
C THR A 561 -3.85 0.52 -13.60
N GLN A 562 -4.00 1.43 -12.64
CA GLN A 562 -3.57 1.38 -11.23
C GLN A 562 -4.46 2.26 -10.31
N THR A 563 -4.17 2.30 -9.01
CA THR A 563 -4.98 3.07 -8.03
C THR A 563 -5.01 4.57 -8.36
N THR A 564 -3.84 5.18 -8.53
CA THR A 564 -3.69 6.61 -8.84
C THR A 564 -2.70 6.80 -9.98
N ASP A 565 -2.78 7.92 -10.67
CA ASP A 565 -1.66 8.37 -11.49
C ASP A 565 -0.40 8.47 -10.63
N VAL A 566 0.76 8.29 -11.24
CA VAL A 566 2.06 8.50 -10.62
C VAL A 566 2.98 9.25 -11.57
N GLU A 567 3.38 10.46 -11.20
CA GLU A 567 4.24 11.32 -12.01
C GLU A 567 3.76 11.45 -13.47
N THR A 568 4.51 10.93 -14.43
CA THR A 568 4.15 11.00 -15.87
C THR A 568 3.17 9.92 -16.31
N GLU A 569 2.91 8.91 -15.49
CA GLU A 569 2.01 7.80 -15.78
C GLU A 569 0.57 8.15 -15.38
N THR A 570 -0.31 8.36 -16.40
CA THR A 570 -1.67 8.87 -16.19
C THR A 570 -2.77 7.82 -16.40
N ASN A 571 -2.55 6.62 -15.93
CA ASN A 571 -3.46 5.47 -16.07
C ASN A 571 -4.13 5.03 -14.74
N GLY A 572 -4.06 5.88 -13.72
CA GLY A 572 -4.75 5.65 -12.45
C GLY A 572 -6.26 5.75 -12.55
N LEU A 573 -6.96 5.06 -11.64
CA LEU A 573 -8.41 5.26 -11.39
C LEU A 573 -8.69 6.66 -10.86
N MET A 574 -7.72 7.22 -10.10
CA MET A 574 -7.73 8.58 -9.57
C MET A 574 -6.54 9.37 -10.10
N THR A 575 -6.66 10.69 -10.13
CA THR A 575 -5.53 11.58 -10.40
C THR A 575 -4.47 11.51 -9.30
N TYR A 576 -3.21 11.89 -9.61
CA TYR A 576 -2.08 11.81 -8.66
C TYR A 576 -2.31 12.63 -7.39
N ASP A 577 -3.04 13.73 -7.47
CA ASP A 577 -3.44 14.55 -6.32
C ASP A 577 -4.72 14.06 -5.59
N ARG A 578 -5.29 12.92 -5.99
CA ARG A 578 -6.50 12.28 -5.45
C ARG A 578 -7.77 13.15 -5.49
N LYS A 579 -7.79 14.21 -6.30
CA LYS A 579 -8.95 15.10 -6.39
C LYS A 579 -10.05 14.58 -7.31
N ILE A 580 -9.68 13.82 -8.35
CA ILE A 580 -10.63 13.36 -9.37
C ILE A 580 -10.63 11.82 -9.43
N ASN A 581 -11.80 11.23 -9.29
CA ASN A 581 -12.08 9.85 -9.68
C ASN A 581 -12.47 9.87 -11.16
N LYS A 582 -11.64 9.35 -12.05
CA LYS A 582 -11.74 9.57 -13.50
C LYS A 582 -13.01 8.98 -14.13
N MET A 583 -13.54 7.89 -13.58
CA MET A 583 -14.75 7.22 -14.09
C MET A 583 -15.97 7.35 -13.16
N GLY A 584 -15.77 7.92 -11.96
CA GLY A 584 -16.76 7.90 -10.88
C GLY A 584 -16.78 6.58 -10.12
N ILE A 585 -16.91 6.69 -8.78
CA ILE A 585 -16.82 5.55 -7.87
C ILE A 585 -17.87 4.48 -8.18
N GLU A 586 -19.14 4.89 -8.36
CA GLU A 586 -20.26 3.98 -8.59
C GLU A 586 -20.10 3.18 -9.90
N ASN A 587 -19.60 3.81 -10.96
CA ASN A 587 -19.39 3.13 -12.22
C ASN A 587 -18.32 2.03 -12.12
N VAL A 588 -17.21 2.34 -11.42
CA VAL A 588 -16.14 1.34 -11.16
C VAL A 588 -16.67 0.22 -10.28
N PHE A 589 -17.42 0.55 -9.21
CA PHE A 589 -18.08 -0.44 -8.36
C PHE A 589 -18.99 -1.37 -9.17
N ASN A 590 -19.82 -0.80 -10.03
CA ASN A 590 -20.75 -1.55 -10.88
C ASN A 590 -20.01 -2.52 -11.82
N ALA A 591 -18.97 -2.06 -12.48
CA ALA A 591 -18.15 -2.91 -13.34
C ALA A 591 -17.49 -4.06 -12.57
N ASN A 592 -16.90 -3.77 -11.42
CA ASN A 592 -16.26 -4.75 -10.53
C ASN A 592 -17.24 -5.83 -10.01
N HIS A 593 -18.52 -5.50 -9.91
CA HIS A 593 -19.59 -6.42 -9.48
C HIS A 593 -20.41 -7.02 -10.64
N ASN A 594 -19.91 -6.90 -11.86
CA ASN A 594 -20.60 -7.38 -13.07
C ASN A 594 -21.98 -6.75 -13.28
N ILE A 595 -22.15 -5.51 -12.86
CA ILE A 595 -23.35 -4.66 -13.12
C ILE A 595 -23.03 -3.80 -14.35
N ILE A 596 -22.78 -4.48 -15.48
CA ILE A 596 -22.30 -3.89 -16.71
C ILE A 596 -23.45 -3.82 -17.72
N PRO A 597 -23.53 -2.76 -18.55
CA PRO A 597 -24.50 -2.73 -19.65
C PRO A 597 -24.30 -3.92 -20.60
N PRO A 598 -25.37 -4.43 -21.22
CA PRO A 598 -25.24 -5.53 -22.15
C PRO A 598 -24.38 -5.16 -23.36
N SER A 599 -23.43 -6.03 -23.70
CA SER A 599 -22.58 -5.90 -24.88
C SER A 599 -23.32 -6.32 -26.15
N LEU A 600 -23.07 -5.61 -27.25
CA LEU A 600 -23.49 -6.05 -28.58
C LEU A 600 -22.45 -7.06 -29.11
N VAL A 601 -22.83 -8.31 -29.28
CA VAL A 601 -21.93 -9.44 -29.59
C VAL A 601 -21.16 -9.23 -30.89
N SER A 602 -21.81 -8.72 -31.94
CA SER A 602 -21.13 -8.42 -33.18
C SER A 602 -20.28 -7.13 -33.08
N PRO A 603 -18.97 -7.20 -33.28
CA PRO A 603 -18.12 -6.01 -33.32
C PRO A 603 -18.34 -5.15 -34.57
N VAL A 604 -18.82 -5.75 -35.67
CA VAL A 604 -19.12 -5.06 -36.91
C VAL A 604 -20.49 -4.44 -36.80
N ARG A 605 -20.58 -3.10 -36.89
CA ARG A 605 -21.83 -2.33 -36.76
C ARG A 605 -22.29 -1.73 -38.07
N MET A 606 -21.71 -2.15 -39.21
CA MET A 606 -22.09 -1.81 -40.54
C MET A 606 -22.61 -3.03 -41.28
N PHE A 607 -23.70 -2.87 -42.07
CA PHE A 607 -24.30 -3.98 -42.81
C PHE A 607 -24.88 -3.47 -44.11
N THR A 608 -25.14 -4.39 -45.06
CA THR A 608 -25.69 -4.05 -46.37
C THR A 608 -27.13 -4.54 -46.57
N ASP A 609 -27.48 -5.69 -45.99
CA ASP A 609 -28.84 -6.26 -46.11
C ASP A 609 -29.57 -6.30 -44.75
N LYS A 610 -29.07 -7.13 -43.82
CA LYS A 610 -29.66 -7.28 -42.50
C LYS A 610 -28.56 -7.39 -41.43
N TYR A 611 -28.79 -6.78 -40.29
CA TYR A 611 -27.98 -6.93 -39.09
C TYR A 611 -28.72 -7.76 -38.07
N VAL A 612 -28.02 -8.73 -37.47
CA VAL A 612 -28.56 -9.50 -36.34
C VAL A 612 -27.96 -8.94 -35.04
N ALA A 613 -28.80 -8.28 -34.26
CA ALA A 613 -28.41 -7.72 -32.99
C ALA A 613 -28.57 -8.80 -31.89
N GLU A 614 -27.45 -9.17 -31.27
CA GLU A 614 -27.39 -10.06 -30.15
C GLU A 614 -26.80 -9.31 -28.95
N LEU A 615 -27.56 -9.25 -27.85
CA LEU A 615 -27.19 -8.57 -26.62
C LEU A 615 -26.77 -9.62 -25.58
N MET A 616 -25.61 -9.44 -24.96
CA MET A 616 -25.06 -10.36 -23.98
C MET A 616 -24.75 -9.65 -22.66
N ASN A 617 -25.04 -10.35 -21.55
CA ASN A 617 -24.61 -9.96 -20.21
C ASN A 617 -24.22 -11.23 -19.43
N TYR A 618 -23.07 -11.20 -18.76
CA TYR A 618 -22.52 -12.37 -18.06
C TYR A 618 -23.07 -12.54 -16.64
N ARG A 619 -23.68 -11.49 -16.05
CA ARG A 619 -24.32 -11.62 -14.72
C ARG A 619 -25.66 -12.34 -14.87
N PRO A 620 -25.89 -13.48 -14.21
CA PRO A 620 -27.15 -14.22 -14.30
C PRO A 620 -28.35 -13.44 -13.72
N GLY A 621 -29.55 -13.83 -14.14
CA GLY A 621 -30.81 -13.35 -13.54
C GLY A 621 -31.27 -11.96 -13.99
N GLY A 622 -30.50 -11.28 -14.84
CA GLY A 622 -30.88 -9.95 -15.35
C GLY A 622 -31.99 -10.00 -16.40
N LYS A 623 -32.77 -8.93 -16.45
CA LYS A 623 -33.74 -8.66 -17.53
C LYS A 623 -33.20 -7.51 -18.35
N THR A 624 -32.86 -7.77 -19.62
CA THR A 624 -32.36 -6.73 -20.55
C THR A 624 -33.51 -6.10 -21.30
N PHE A 625 -33.54 -4.77 -21.33
CA PHE A 625 -34.53 -3.94 -22.06
C PHE A 625 -33.82 -3.11 -23.10
N TYR A 626 -34.48 -2.87 -24.23
CA TYR A 626 -33.89 -2.12 -25.33
C TYR A 626 -34.93 -1.31 -26.14
N THR A 627 -34.40 -0.31 -26.85
CA THR A 627 -35.09 0.45 -27.91
C THR A 627 -34.24 0.44 -29.18
N THR A 628 -34.86 0.68 -30.36
CA THR A 628 -34.15 0.74 -31.65
C THR A 628 -34.35 2.09 -32.36
N ASP A 629 -35.11 2.97 -31.76
CA ASP A 629 -35.43 4.32 -32.28
C ASP A 629 -34.60 5.43 -31.62
N GLY A 630 -33.62 5.05 -30.74
CA GLY A 630 -32.80 5.99 -30.01
C GLY A 630 -33.44 6.58 -28.75
N SER A 631 -34.69 6.24 -28.43
CA SER A 631 -35.33 6.66 -27.18
C SER A 631 -34.69 5.96 -25.97
N GLU A 632 -34.80 6.59 -24.78
CA GLU A 632 -34.28 5.99 -23.53
C GLU A 632 -35.13 4.77 -23.13
N PRO A 633 -34.53 3.56 -23.00
CA PRO A 633 -35.25 2.38 -22.58
C PRO A 633 -35.62 2.45 -21.10
N ASN A 634 -36.75 1.83 -20.74
CA ASN A 634 -37.23 1.64 -19.40
C ASN A 634 -37.85 0.26 -19.26
N GLU A 635 -38.37 -0.11 -18.09
CA GLU A 635 -38.95 -1.44 -17.82
C GLU A 635 -40.18 -1.80 -18.66
N ASN A 636 -40.80 -0.79 -19.34
CA ASN A 636 -41.90 -1.02 -20.29
C ASN A 636 -41.41 -1.12 -21.75
N SER A 637 -40.12 -0.92 -22.00
CA SER A 637 -39.53 -1.10 -23.34
C SER A 637 -39.45 -2.57 -23.72
N ALA A 638 -39.11 -2.86 -24.98
CA ALA A 638 -38.94 -4.24 -25.45
C ALA A 638 -37.94 -5.00 -24.58
N ARG A 639 -38.34 -6.17 -24.11
CA ARG A 639 -37.47 -7.06 -23.35
C ARG A 639 -36.70 -7.95 -24.32
N TYR A 640 -35.38 -8.01 -24.16
CA TYR A 640 -34.53 -8.89 -24.96
C TYR A 640 -34.67 -10.34 -24.46
N THR A 641 -35.02 -11.24 -25.39
CA THR A 641 -35.14 -12.67 -25.13
C THR A 641 -34.37 -13.53 -26.15
N GLU A 642 -34.17 -12.99 -27.35
CA GLU A 642 -33.46 -13.66 -28.43
C GLU A 642 -32.89 -12.60 -29.43
N PRO A 643 -31.89 -12.94 -30.27
CA PRO A 643 -31.35 -12.04 -31.28
C PRO A 643 -32.44 -11.55 -32.23
N PHE A 644 -32.42 -10.23 -32.55
CA PHE A 644 -33.39 -9.56 -33.42
C PHE A 644 -32.74 -8.98 -34.67
N LYS A 645 -33.51 -8.83 -35.73
CA LYS A 645 -33.04 -8.38 -37.03
C LYS A 645 -33.34 -6.91 -37.23
N LEU A 646 -32.34 -6.18 -37.77
CA LEU A 646 -32.47 -4.78 -38.23
C LEU A 646 -32.26 -4.71 -39.72
N SER A 647 -33.08 -3.91 -40.40
CA SER A 647 -33.03 -3.69 -41.86
C SER A 647 -32.63 -2.28 -42.24
N GLU A 648 -32.62 -1.35 -41.30
CA GLU A 648 -32.29 0.07 -41.49
C GLU A 648 -31.28 0.53 -40.43
N THR A 649 -30.60 1.66 -40.73
CA THR A 649 -29.73 2.33 -39.71
C THR A 649 -30.54 2.67 -38.48
N CYS A 650 -30.07 2.29 -37.32
CA CYS A 650 -30.76 2.63 -36.08
C CYS A 650 -29.76 2.78 -34.90
N THR A 651 -30.22 3.39 -33.82
CA THR A 651 -29.51 3.46 -32.54
C THR A 651 -30.20 2.54 -31.57
N ILE A 652 -29.49 1.43 -31.20
CA ILE A 652 -29.96 0.56 -30.14
C ILE A 652 -29.50 1.19 -28.81
N LYS A 653 -30.48 1.48 -27.93
CA LYS A 653 -30.19 1.80 -26.53
C LYS A 653 -30.65 0.66 -25.64
N THR A 654 -29.85 0.26 -24.65
CA THR A 654 -30.13 -0.91 -23.83
C THR A 654 -29.55 -0.80 -22.42
N PHE A 655 -30.20 -1.48 -21.47
CA PHE A 655 -29.72 -1.68 -20.10
C PHE A 655 -30.21 -3.02 -19.58
N THR A 656 -29.58 -3.50 -18.51
CA THR A 656 -30.02 -4.70 -17.79
C THR A 656 -30.40 -4.35 -16.37
N LYS A 657 -31.51 -4.92 -15.88
CA LYS A 657 -31.99 -4.81 -14.51
C LYS A 657 -31.98 -6.17 -13.84
N TRP A 658 -31.40 -6.22 -12.65
CA TRP A 658 -31.46 -7.34 -11.69
C TRP A 658 -32.39 -6.97 -10.53
N GLU A 659 -32.66 -7.89 -9.61
CA GLU A 659 -33.48 -7.59 -8.42
C GLU A 659 -32.82 -6.56 -7.51
N ASP A 660 -31.49 -6.60 -7.40
CA ASP A 660 -30.66 -5.80 -6.50
C ASP A 660 -29.93 -4.63 -7.19
N ALA A 661 -29.94 -4.55 -8.53
CA ALA A 661 -29.13 -3.60 -9.28
C ALA A 661 -29.68 -3.29 -10.67
N GLN A 662 -29.16 -2.22 -11.28
CA GLN A 662 -29.42 -1.86 -12.67
C GLN A 662 -28.15 -1.30 -13.31
N SER A 663 -27.83 -1.73 -14.54
CA SER A 663 -26.77 -1.11 -15.33
C SER A 663 -27.15 0.27 -15.83
N ARG A 664 -26.17 1.10 -16.19
CA ARG A 664 -26.42 2.29 -16.97
C ARG A 664 -26.98 1.93 -18.36
N VAL A 665 -27.59 2.88 -19.03
CA VAL A 665 -27.98 2.74 -20.44
C VAL A 665 -26.75 2.92 -21.32
N ILE A 666 -26.59 2.05 -22.32
CA ILE A 666 -25.56 2.16 -23.36
C ILE A 666 -26.22 2.32 -24.73
N SER A 667 -25.53 2.99 -25.65
CA SER A 667 -26.00 3.24 -27.02
C SER A 667 -25.09 2.61 -28.05
N TYR A 668 -25.66 1.95 -29.04
CA TYR A 668 -24.98 1.35 -30.18
C TYR A 668 -25.59 1.90 -31.48
N LEU A 669 -24.82 2.65 -32.27
CA LEU A 669 -25.21 2.99 -33.65
C LEU A 669 -24.88 1.78 -34.55
N VAL A 670 -25.88 1.31 -35.29
CA VAL A 670 -25.76 0.25 -36.29
C VAL A 670 -26.14 0.85 -37.63
N GLU A 671 -25.24 0.87 -38.61
CA GLU A 671 -25.38 1.59 -39.86
C GLU A 671 -25.56 0.65 -41.05
N LYS A 672 -26.62 0.89 -41.84
CA LYS A 672 -26.78 0.30 -43.17
C LYS A 672 -25.97 1.08 -44.19
N LYS A 673 -25.14 0.42 -44.95
CA LYS A 673 -24.38 1.01 -46.06
C LYS A 673 -24.92 0.51 -47.41
N ASP A 674 -25.24 1.44 -48.31
CA ASP A 674 -25.60 1.10 -49.67
C ASP A 674 -24.34 0.73 -50.47
N MET A 675 -24.33 -0.45 -51.08
CA MET A 675 -23.20 -0.91 -51.94
C MET A 675 -23.05 -0.09 -53.25
N ASN A 676 -23.99 0.79 -53.59
CA ASN A 676 -24.01 1.51 -54.85
C ASN A 676 -22.92 2.59 -55.00
N GLY A 677 -22.01 2.75 -54.05
CA GLY A 677 -20.92 3.72 -54.09
C GLY A 677 -19.50 3.17 -54.21
N ALA A 678 -19.30 1.83 -54.10
CA ALA A 678 -17.98 1.23 -54.05
C ALA A 678 -17.31 0.99 -55.43
N ASP A 679 -18.05 1.04 -56.53
CA ASP A 679 -17.51 0.77 -57.88
C ASP A 679 -16.86 1.98 -58.58
N LYS A 680 -16.65 3.10 -57.90
CA LYS A 680 -16.02 4.31 -58.51
C LYS A 680 -14.70 4.74 -57.89
N ALA A 681 -14.10 3.89 -57.05
CA ALA A 681 -12.82 4.18 -56.42
C ALA A 681 -11.86 2.98 -56.50
N PHE A 682 -11.61 2.48 -57.71
CA PHE A 682 -10.44 1.68 -58.07
C PHE A 682 -9.88 2.21 -59.39
#